data_e5653064a3462b0d97ed3c110833cdc4
#
_entry.id   e5653064a3462b0d97ed3c110833cdc4
#
_cell.length_a   1.000
_cell.length_b   1.000
_cell.length_c   1.000
_cell.angle_alpha   90.00
_cell.angle_beta   90.00
_cell.angle_gamma   90.00
#
_symmetry.space_group_name_H-M   'P 1'
#
loop_
_entity.id
_entity.type
_entity.pdbx_description
1 polymer ?
#
loop_
_entity_poly.entity_id
_entity_poly.type
_entity_poly.pdbx_seq_one_letter_code
_entity_poly.pdbx_strand_id
1 'polypeptide(L)'
;MLGGDVMLINRSIAALAIFLAGCATANPHNTLAPTLPLAATAHPQIWPASASPATITSSATETAIDAILAQMTVEQKVGQIIQADISTIQPGDLARYPLGSILAGGNSGPYGDERANAVKWRQLVDEFRAASRTAGAQIPILFGVDAVHGHSNLPGATIFPHNIGLGAAHDPAMIERIGAATAEEISGSGIEWTFAPTLAVPQDLRWGRSYEGYSSQPALVASYARAMTLGLQGRLAAGRPLAANRVAATAKHFLADGGTTDGRDQGDARIGEAELVAKHAQGYPAAIKAGALTVMVSFSSWNGVKNHGNASLLTDVLKGRLGFDGLVVGDWNGHGQVPGCSATDCPAAINAGVDLVMAPDSWKGLFDSTLVAARDGRIPAARIDDAVRRILRVKFKLGLMGAAPMQRGDEAMVGAPAHLELAREAAAKSLVLLKNNAGLLPIRTGAKVLIAGPGADSMAMQAGGWTITWQGTDTSSSDFTNGQTIGQAIASTVRMNGGNAAISADGQYQTKPDVAVVILGETPYAEFEGDVPDLAFRAKPAETALIARLKAHDIRVVVVFLSGRPMFTGPLLNQADAFVAAWLPGTQGRGVADVLVAGANGKALRDFTGRLPFAWPADARSPILTPLFAVGYGLSYAHPAQLGRVNEDPRADLSPLVPATSYLIRGKVPAPWHIDMDGAISAAAVDLSAQEDARQFRWERAGAVTINGPAVNLLPQLNAGEALLIEWRIDRAVSGPVVATFAGASADLGDALRAAPAGTIIQTEVPLACFSKAGANFAAVGAPFRLAAPAGFAATIRNVRIAQGGASTPCPPMLP
;
A
#
# COMPACT_ATOMS: atom_id res chain seq x y z
N MET A 1 -15.36 81.42 21.71
CA MET A 1 -14.29 82.07 20.97
C MET A 1 -14.00 81.08 19.77
N LEU A 2 -14.57 81.41 18.66
CA LEU A 2 -13.91 81.98 17.47
C LEU A 2 -12.99 80.94 16.84
N GLY A 3 -13.12 80.49 15.67
CA GLY A 3 -13.64 80.92 14.38
C GLY A 3 -13.05 79.93 13.36
N GLY A 4 -13.71 79.52 12.39
CA GLY A 4 -14.06 80.27 11.15
C GLY A 4 -13.29 79.63 10.02
N ASP A 5 -14.02 79.06 9.18
CA ASP A 5 -14.36 79.46 7.73
C ASP A 5 -13.39 78.82 6.69
N VAL A 6 -13.63 78.43 5.51
CA VAL A 6 -14.70 78.62 4.52
C VAL A 6 -14.26 77.97 3.17
N MET A 7 -15.15 77.19 2.51
CA MET A 7 -15.50 77.14 1.09
C MET A 7 -14.44 77.00 -0.01
N LEU A 8 -14.72 76.13 -1.02
CA LEU A 8 -15.38 76.38 -2.33
C LEU A 8 -15.36 75.07 -3.14
N ILE A 9 -16.47 74.47 -3.48
CA ILE A 9 -17.30 74.48 -4.71
C ILE A 9 -16.50 74.33 -6.04
N ASN A 10 -16.73 73.24 -6.75
CA ASN A 10 -17.24 73.40 -8.14
C ASN A 10 -17.95 72.12 -8.63
N ARG A 11 -19.02 72.41 -9.38
CA ARG A 11 -20.05 71.57 -10.02
C ARG A 11 -19.58 71.11 -11.38
N SER A 12 -20.15 69.95 -11.86
CA SER A 12 -20.99 69.85 -13.06
C SER A 12 -21.04 68.39 -13.56
N ILE A 13 -22.10 67.88 -13.72
CA ILE A 13 -23.22 67.76 -14.72
C ILE A 13 -23.40 66.21 -15.03
N ALA A 14 -24.65 65.86 -14.92
CA ALA A 14 -25.26 64.58 -15.12
C ALA A 14 -25.32 64.17 -16.62
N ALA A 15 -25.35 62.84 -16.87
CA ALA A 15 -26.09 62.30 -18.01
C ALA A 15 -26.78 61.01 -17.57
N LEU A 16 -28.09 61.05 -17.68
CA LEU A 16 -29.07 59.98 -17.40
C LEU A 16 -29.14 59.10 -18.63
N ALA A 17 -29.00 57.78 -18.48
CA ALA A 17 -29.46 56.80 -19.46
C ALA A 17 -30.15 55.64 -18.76
N ILE A 18 -31.47 55.58 -18.91
CA ILE A 18 -32.35 54.50 -18.49
C ILE A 18 -32.21 53.35 -19.47
N PHE A 19 -31.92 52.16 -19.01
CA PHE A 19 -32.24 50.91 -19.73
C PHE A 19 -32.89 49.88 -18.79
N LEU A 20 -33.88 49.21 -19.36
CA LEU A 20 -34.92 48.40 -18.76
C LEU A 20 -34.40 47.10 -18.14
N ALA A 21 -35.14 46.64 -17.16
CA ALA A 21 -35.03 45.44 -16.39
C ALA A 21 -35.05 44.13 -17.21
N GLY A 22 -34.11 43.26 -16.87
CA GLY A 22 -34.24 41.81 -17.12
C GLY A 22 -33.84 41.11 -15.81
N CYS A 23 -34.84 40.51 -15.13
CA CYS A 23 -34.62 39.63 -14.00
C CYS A 23 -33.90 38.38 -14.48
N ALA A 24 -32.63 38.24 -14.17
CA ALA A 24 -31.92 36.94 -14.12
C ALA A 24 -31.49 36.73 -12.69
N THR A 25 -32.03 35.73 -12.06
CA THR A 25 -31.58 35.21 -10.75
C THR A 25 -30.17 34.66 -10.88
N ALA A 26 -29.17 35.44 -10.47
CA ALA A 26 -27.80 34.99 -10.32
C ALA A 26 -27.67 34.24 -8.98
N ASN A 27 -27.34 32.96 -9.04
CA ASN A 27 -26.80 32.21 -7.89
C ASN A 27 -25.54 32.92 -7.38
N PRO A 28 -25.39 33.11 -6.09
CA PRO A 28 -24.14 33.60 -5.54
C PRO A 28 -23.11 32.43 -5.59
N HIS A 29 -22.31 32.37 -6.66
CA HIS A 29 -21.06 31.64 -6.60
C HIS A 29 -20.20 32.33 -5.54
N ASN A 30 -20.00 31.64 -4.44
CA ASN A 30 -19.06 31.98 -3.38
C ASN A 30 -17.65 31.89 -4.01
N THR A 31 -17.18 32.96 -4.62
CA THR A 31 -15.76 33.07 -5.02
C THR A 31 -14.97 33.21 -3.75
N LEU A 32 -14.48 32.06 -3.25
CA LEU A 32 -13.42 32.04 -2.25
C LEU A 32 -12.28 32.93 -2.80
N ALA A 33 -11.89 33.93 -2.02
CA ALA A 33 -10.70 34.74 -2.33
C ALA A 33 -9.53 33.76 -2.61
N PRO A 34 -8.66 34.05 -3.60
CA PRO A 34 -7.52 33.22 -3.86
C PRO A 34 -6.69 33.14 -2.58
N THR A 35 -6.68 31.98 -1.95
CA THR A 35 -5.78 31.70 -0.81
C THR A 35 -4.36 31.85 -1.33
N LEU A 36 -3.56 32.69 -0.71
CA LEU A 36 -2.12 32.79 -0.98
C LEU A 36 -1.54 31.36 -0.92
N PRO A 37 -0.62 31.00 -1.84
CA PRO A 37 0.01 29.70 -1.81
C PRO A 37 0.67 29.50 -0.44
N LEU A 38 0.37 28.35 0.21
CA LEU A 38 0.96 28.00 1.49
C LEU A 38 2.47 27.79 1.30
N ALA A 39 3.28 28.28 2.26
CA ALA A 39 4.72 28.07 2.21
C ALA A 39 5.05 26.57 2.40
N ALA A 40 6.04 26.09 1.65
CA ALA A 40 6.60 24.75 1.77
C ALA A 40 7.98 24.72 2.46
N THR A 41 8.38 25.84 3.07
CA THR A 41 9.62 25.95 3.83
C THR A 41 9.32 25.79 5.30
N ALA A 42 9.97 24.82 5.92
CA ALA A 42 9.82 24.56 7.35
C ALA A 42 10.63 25.55 8.20
N HIS A 43 10.10 25.88 9.37
CA HIS A 43 10.72 26.75 10.37
C HIS A 43 11.07 25.91 11.62
N PRO A 44 12.32 25.45 11.76
CA PRO A 44 12.71 24.48 12.81
C PRO A 44 12.31 24.88 14.24
N GLN A 45 12.22 26.19 14.52
CA GLN A 45 11.86 26.69 15.86
C GLN A 45 10.45 26.32 16.34
N ILE A 46 9.50 26.06 15.43
CA ILE A 46 8.14 25.63 15.80
C ILE A 46 8.00 24.11 15.96
N TRP A 47 9.02 23.36 15.55
CA TRP A 47 9.07 21.92 15.70
C TRP A 47 9.54 21.52 17.10
N PRO A 48 9.05 20.38 17.65
CA PRO A 48 9.50 19.90 18.93
C PRO A 48 11.01 19.59 18.88
N ALA A 49 11.73 19.92 19.94
CA ALA A 49 13.12 19.48 20.06
C ALA A 49 13.17 17.98 20.37
N SER A 50 14.08 17.28 19.71
CA SER A 50 14.35 15.87 19.94
C SER A 50 15.85 15.60 19.76
N ALA A 51 16.27 14.38 19.98
CA ALA A 51 17.61 13.88 19.63
C ALA A 51 17.60 12.35 19.61
N SER A 52 18.40 11.77 18.71
CA SER A 52 18.80 10.38 18.80
C SER A 52 19.53 10.12 20.12
N PRO A 53 19.35 8.97 20.77
CA PRO A 53 20.09 8.65 21.99
C PRO A 53 21.59 8.58 21.71
N ALA A 54 22.42 9.10 22.62
CA ALA A 54 23.90 9.07 22.49
C ALA A 54 24.43 7.63 22.28
N THR A 55 23.63 6.62 22.64
CA THR A 55 23.97 5.20 22.45
C THR A 55 23.85 4.71 21.01
N ILE A 56 23.41 5.56 20.05
CA ILE A 56 23.39 5.21 18.64
C ILE A 56 24.80 4.97 18.07
N THR A 57 25.80 5.61 18.67
CA THR A 57 27.21 5.49 18.28
C THR A 57 28.12 5.43 19.52
N SER A 58 29.42 5.56 19.32
CA SER A 58 30.45 5.75 20.33
C SER A 58 31.66 6.45 19.74
N SER A 59 32.52 7.08 20.55
CA SER A 59 33.74 7.71 20.06
C SER A 59 34.64 6.74 19.28
N ALA A 60 34.76 5.49 19.72
CA ALA A 60 35.51 4.46 19.01
C ALA A 60 34.87 4.14 17.62
N THR A 61 33.54 4.09 17.55
CA THR A 61 32.83 3.88 16.28
C THR A 61 33.06 5.05 15.32
N GLU A 62 32.96 6.30 15.78
CA GLU A 62 33.16 7.46 14.92
C GLU A 62 34.60 7.56 14.44
N THR A 63 35.59 7.26 15.29
CA THR A 63 37.02 7.18 14.88
C THR A 63 37.26 6.11 13.81
N ALA A 64 36.59 4.96 13.92
CA ALA A 64 36.69 3.91 12.90
C ALA A 64 36.04 4.34 11.58
N ILE A 65 34.91 5.05 11.65
CA ILE A 65 34.22 5.61 10.46
C ILE A 65 35.12 6.65 9.77
N ASP A 66 35.75 7.55 10.53
CA ASP A 66 36.70 8.54 10.00
C ASP A 66 37.87 7.88 9.26
N ALA A 67 38.43 6.81 9.81
CA ALA A 67 39.51 6.06 9.19
C ALA A 67 39.06 5.38 7.87
N ILE A 68 37.84 4.84 7.82
CA ILE A 68 37.25 4.25 6.59
C ILE A 68 37.03 5.33 5.53
N LEU A 69 36.37 6.44 5.90
CA LEU A 69 36.09 7.54 4.99
C LEU A 69 37.36 8.14 4.35
N ALA A 70 38.43 8.24 5.12
CA ALA A 70 39.72 8.75 4.64
C ALA A 70 40.38 7.86 3.58
N GLN A 71 40.03 6.58 3.54
CA GLN A 71 40.60 5.60 2.57
C GLN A 71 39.68 5.38 1.36
N MET A 72 38.40 5.77 1.44
CA MET A 72 37.43 5.54 0.35
C MET A 72 37.66 6.48 -0.84
N THR A 73 37.62 5.90 -2.04
CA THR A 73 37.54 6.69 -3.28
C THR A 73 36.16 7.32 -3.46
N VAL A 74 36.03 8.29 -4.35
CA VAL A 74 34.72 8.92 -4.67
C VAL A 74 33.75 7.89 -5.22
N GLU A 75 34.22 6.95 -6.06
CA GLU A 75 33.40 5.85 -6.58
C GLU A 75 32.83 4.98 -5.47
N GLN A 76 33.66 4.62 -4.50
CA GLN A 76 33.23 3.81 -3.38
C GLN A 76 32.22 4.55 -2.50
N LYS A 77 32.42 5.86 -2.26
CA LYS A 77 31.47 6.69 -1.51
C LYS A 77 30.13 6.83 -2.25
N VAL A 78 30.16 7.06 -3.57
CA VAL A 78 28.96 7.12 -4.39
C VAL A 78 28.20 5.78 -4.38
N GLY A 79 28.91 4.66 -4.48
CA GLY A 79 28.29 3.35 -4.38
C GLY A 79 27.56 3.14 -3.03
N GLN A 80 28.16 3.59 -1.94
CA GLN A 80 27.55 3.40 -0.60
C GLN A 80 26.21 4.12 -0.43
N ILE A 81 25.92 5.18 -1.17
CA ILE A 81 24.68 5.96 -1.07
C ILE A 81 23.59 5.50 -2.03
N ILE A 82 23.74 4.35 -2.67
CA ILE A 82 22.77 3.79 -3.64
C ILE A 82 22.30 2.41 -3.19
N GLN A 83 20.99 2.17 -3.30
CA GLN A 83 20.31 0.92 -2.99
C GLN A 83 19.59 0.38 -4.23
N ALA A 84 19.83 -0.89 -4.59
CA ALA A 84 19.22 -1.61 -5.71
C ALA A 84 18.23 -2.67 -5.20
N ASP A 85 17.20 -3.01 -6.01
CA ASP A 85 16.33 -4.15 -5.71
C ASP A 85 16.95 -5.46 -6.22
N ILE A 86 16.76 -6.55 -5.44
CA ILE A 86 17.32 -7.89 -5.75
C ILE A 86 16.83 -8.47 -7.09
N SER A 87 15.75 -7.96 -7.64
CA SER A 87 15.29 -8.36 -8.98
C SER A 87 16.16 -7.85 -10.13
N THR A 88 16.99 -6.81 -9.88
CA THR A 88 17.74 -6.09 -10.91
C THR A 88 19.26 -6.15 -10.74
N ILE A 89 19.76 -6.64 -9.62
CA ILE A 89 21.20 -6.73 -9.31
C ILE A 89 21.61 -8.18 -9.03
N GLN A 90 22.85 -8.51 -9.38
CA GLN A 90 23.48 -9.77 -9.03
C GLN A 90 24.71 -9.54 -8.14
N PRO A 91 25.13 -10.52 -7.29
CA PRO A 91 26.30 -10.34 -6.43
C PRO A 91 27.57 -9.90 -7.19
N GLY A 92 27.77 -10.38 -8.43
CA GLY A 92 28.91 -10.03 -9.28
C GLY A 92 28.95 -8.56 -9.71
N ASP A 93 27.81 -7.86 -9.75
CA ASP A 93 27.77 -6.42 -10.10
C ASP A 93 28.53 -5.56 -9.09
N LEU A 94 28.64 -5.99 -7.82
CA LEU A 94 29.33 -5.26 -6.76
C LEU A 94 30.82 -5.05 -7.02
N ALA A 95 31.43 -5.83 -7.93
CA ALA A 95 32.82 -5.63 -8.33
C ALA A 95 33.02 -4.30 -9.09
N ARG A 96 32.02 -3.92 -9.89
CA ARG A 96 32.04 -2.67 -10.66
C ARG A 96 31.30 -1.53 -9.95
N TYR A 97 30.20 -1.85 -9.30
CA TYR A 97 29.33 -0.91 -8.61
C TYR A 97 29.33 -1.22 -7.11
N PRO A 98 30.17 -0.53 -6.32
CA PRO A 98 30.35 -0.84 -4.90
C PRO A 98 29.18 -0.36 -4.03
N LEU A 99 27.96 -0.84 -4.33
CA LEU A 99 26.73 -0.39 -3.67
C LEU A 99 26.76 -0.62 -2.18
N GLY A 100 26.13 0.30 -1.43
CA GLY A 100 26.03 0.25 0.01
C GLY A 100 24.88 -0.63 0.50
N SER A 101 23.86 -0.80 -0.30
CA SER A 101 22.63 -1.47 0.11
C SER A 101 21.92 -2.16 -1.06
N ILE A 102 21.16 -3.20 -0.68
CA ILE A 102 20.12 -3.82 -1.53
C ILE A 102 18.83 -3.90 -0.74
N LEU A 103 17.72 -4.10 -1.45
CA LEU A 103 16.41 -4.35 -0.84
C LEU A 103 15.65 -5.45 -1.57
N ALA A 104 14.64 -5.98 -0.90
CA ALA A 104 13.53 -6.69 -1.51
C ALA A 104 12.26 -5.88 -1.29
N GLY A 105 11.67 -5.39 -2.38
CA GLY A 105 10.36 -4.74 -2.37
C GLY A 105 9.22 -5.73 -2.14
N GLY A 106 7.98 -5.24 -2.18
CA GLY A 106 6.78 -6.06 -1.90
C GLY A 106 6.54 -7.21 -2.88
N ASN A 107 7.21 -7.20 -4.04
CA ASN A 107 7.08 -8.20 -5.11
C ASN A 107 8.43 -8.83 -5.51
N SER A 108 9.48 -8.64 -4.71
CA SER A 108 10.82 -9.15 -5.00
C SER A 108 11.16 -10.34 -4.12
N GLY A 109 11.40 -11.49 -4.73
CA GLY A 109 11.83 -12.70 -4.06
C GLY A 109 13.21 -13.16 -4.51
N PRO A 110 13.94 -13.93 -3.67
CA PRO A 110 15.23 -14.52 -4.03
C PRO A 110 15.17 -15.28 -5.35
N TYR A 111 16.09 -14.96 -6.26
CA TYR A 111 16.21 -15.60 -7.58
C TYR A 111 14.95 -15.45 -8.46
N GLY A 112 14.13 -14.43 -8.23
CA GLY A 112 12.86 -14.18 -8.93
C GLY A 112 11.69 -15.02 -8.43
N ASP A 113 11.83 -15.70 -7.27
CA ASP A 113 10.79 -16.53 -6.65
C ASP A 113 10.20 -15.78 -5.44
N GLU A 114 9.05 -15.12 -5.61
CA GLU A 114 8.32 -14.43 -4.52
C GLU A 114 7.88 -15.38 -3.41
N ARG A 115 7.89 -16.70 -3.66
CA ARG A 115 7.51 -17.73 -2.69
C ARG A 115 8.73 -18.48 -2.14
N ALA A 116 9.91 -17.88 -2.28
CA ALA A 116 11.14 -18.43 -1.73
C ALA A 116 11.04 -18.63 -0.21
N ASN A 117 11.51 -19.79 0.26
CA ASN A 117 11.57 -20.08 1.69
C ASN A 117 12.76 -19.38 2.39
N ALA A 118 12.80 -19.42 3.71
CA ALA A 118 13.84 -18.77 4.53
C ALA A 118 15.27 -19.20 4.15
N VAL A 119 15.47 -20.46 3.73
CA VAL A 119 16.79 -20.98 3.30
C VAL A 119 17.29 -20.22 2.06
N LYS A 120 16.43 -20.03 1.05
CA LYS A 120 16.80 -19.27 -0.17
C LYS A 120 17.07 -17.81 0.15
N TRP A 121 16.30 -17.20 1.04
CA TRP A 121 16.55 -15.83 1.51
C TRP A 121 17.93 -15.70 2.15
N ARG A 122 18.26 -16.60 3.09
CA ARG A 122 19.57 -16.61 3.77
C ARG A 122 20.71 -16.83 2.77
N GLN A 123 20.53 -17.76 1.84
CA GLN A 123 21.53 -18.01 0.80
C GLN A 123 21.82 -16.76 -0.03
N LEU A 124 20.78 -16.06 -0.51
CA LEU A 124 20.95 -14.81 -1.26
C LEU A 124 21.68 -13.73 -0.44
N VAL A 125 21.29 -13.57 0.83
CA VAL A 125 21.95 -12.63 1.76
C VAL A 125 23.43 -12.95 1.90
N ASP A 126 23.79 -14.23 2.06
CA ASP A 126 25.18 -14.66 2.24
C ASP A 126 26.00 -14.47 0.97
N GLU A 127 25.43 -14.71 -0.23
CA GLU A 127 26.07 -14.46 -1.54
C GLU A 127 26.40 -12.97 -1.71
N PHE A 128 25.46 -12.05 -1.44
CA PHE A 128 25.70 -10.63 -1.54
C PHE A 128 26.71 -10.13 -0.48
N ARG A 129 26.68 -10.69 0.73
CA ARG A 129 27.65 -10.35 1.78
C ARG A 129 29.05 -10.81 1.43
N ALA A 130 29.19 -12.02 0.91
CA ALA A 130 30.48 -12.54 0.47
C ALA A 130 31.06 -11.66 -0.66
N ALA A 131 30.25 -11.34 -1.67
CA ALA A 131 30.67 -10.48 -2.78
C ALA A 131 31.08 -9.07 -2.29
N SER A 132 30.30 -8.45 -1.41
CA SER A 132 30.60 -7.09 -0.92
C SER A 132 31.85 -7.00 -0.03
N ARG A 133 32.31 -8.10 0.58
CA ARG A 133 33.53 -8.15 1.40
C ARG A 133 34.79 -8.30 0.57
N THR A 134 34.69 -8.85 -0.62
CA THR A 134 35.84 -9.18 -1.48
C THR A 134 35.98 -8.25 -2.68
N ALA A 135 34.94 -7.50 -3.01
CA ALA A 135 34.90 -6.62 -4.17
C ALA A 135 34.50 -5.18 -3.79
N GLY A 136 34.67 -4.27 -4.72
CA GLY A 136 34.25 -2.87 -4.60
C GLY A 136 34.88 -2.16 -3.39
N ALA A 137 34.06 -1.67 -2.48
CA ALA A 137 34.49 -0.94 -1.28
C ALA A 137 35.00 -1.86 -0.14
N GLN A 138 34.80 -3.16 -0.26
CA GLN A 138 35.04 -4.15 0.82
C GLN A 138 34.24 -3.85 2.11
N ILE A 139 33.12 -3.17 1.97
CA ILE A 139 32.19 -2.81 3.04
C ILE A 139 30.95 -3.71 2.88
N PRO A 140 30.55 -4.47 3.92
CA PRO A 140 29.41 -5.37 3.84
C PRO A 140 28.13 -4.63 3.44
N ILE A 141 27.39 -5.22 2.50
CA ILE A 141 26.16 -4.66 2.00
C ILE A 141 25.07 -4.70 3.06
N LEU A 142 24.19 -3.69 3.09
CA LEU A 142 23.02 -3.60 3.96
C LEU A 142 21.80 -4.13 3.20
N PHE A 143 21.00 -5.00 3.80
CA PHE A 143 19.83 -5.59 3.17
C PHE A 143 18.54 -5.17 3.90
N GLY A 144 17.62 -4.51 3.18
CA GLY A 144 16.32 -4.07 3.67
C GLY A 144 15.16 -4.84 3.05
N VAL A 145 14.03 -4.95 3.79
CA VAL A 145 12.80 -5.61 3.33
C VAL A 145 11.55 -4.89 3.79
N ASP A 146 10.47 -4.93 2.98
CA ASP A 146 9.16 -4.42 3.34
C ASP A 146 8.38 -5.43 4.22
N ALA A 147 8.78 -5.56 5.47
CA ALA A 147 8.08 -6.38 6.45
C ALA A 147 7.16 -5.49 7.30
N VAL A 148 6.00 -5.11 6.76
CA VAL A 148 5.14 -4.07 7.32
C VAL A 148 4.15 -4.57 8.37
N HIS A 149 3.79 -5.86 8.38
CA HIS A 149 2.93 -6.49 9.39
C HIS A 149 3.34 -7.94 9.73
N GLY A 150 4.58 -8.12 10.12
CA GLY A 150 5.32 -9.36 10.19
C GLY A 150 6.30 -9.45 9.03
N HIS A 151 7.04 -10.57 8.90
CA HIS A 151 7.89 -10.81 7.72
C HIS A 151 7.02 -11.23 6.52
N SER A 152 6.17 -10.32 6.07
CA SER A 152 5.05 -10.58 5.19
C SER A 152 5.42 -11.03 3.76
N ASN A 153 6.69 -10.89 3.37
CA ASN A 153 7.21 -11.37 2.08
C ASN A 153 7.65 -12.86 2.13
N LEU A 154 7.61 -13.48 3.31
CA LEU A 154 8.12 -14.85 3.51
C LEU A 154 6.98 -15.84 3.76
N PRO A 155 6.75 -16.84 2.86
CA PRO A 155 5.81 -17.92 3.13
C PRO A 155 6.11 -18.64 4.43
N GLY A 156 5.07 -18.89 5.23
CA GLY A 156 5.19 -19.53 6.54
C GLY A 156 5.54 -18.59 7.70
N ALA A 157 5.88 -17.34 7.44
CA ALA A 157 6.05 -16.34 8.50
C ALA A 157 4.72 -15.96 9.18
N THR A 158 4.81 -15.40 10.39
CA THR A 158 3.66 -14.88 11.11
C THR A 158 3.20 -13.56 10.52
N ILE A 159 1.98 -13.54 9.98
CA ILE A 159 1.35 -12.32 9.48
C ILE A 159 0.42 -11.76 10.56
N PHE A 160 0.79 -10.61 11.12
CA PHE A 160 0.00 -9.90 12.14
C PHE A 160 -1.14 -9.10 11.50
N PRO A 161 -2.14 -8.65 12.28
CA PRO A 161 -3.09 -7.66 11.78
C PRO A 161 -2.39 -6.43 11.23
N HIS A 162 -2.94 -5.84 10.16
CA HIS A 162 -2.46 -4.53 9.69
C HIS A 162 -2.62 -3.44 10.75
N ASN A 163 -1.87 -2.35 10.59
CA ASN A 163 -1.76 -1.29 11.58
C ASN A 163 -3.11 -0.70 12.01
N ILE A 164 -4.10 -0.61 11.11
CA ILE A 164 -5.46 -0.17 11.47
C ILE A 164 -6.08 -1.07 12.56
N GLY A 165 -5.92 -2.39 12.42
CA GLY A 165 -6.37 -3.35 13.43
C GLY A 165 -5.57 -3.25 14.73
N LEU A 166 -4.24 -3.08 14.62
CA LEU A 166 -3.38 -2.87 15.78
C LEU A 166 -3.71 -1.55 16.49
N GLY A 167 -4.07 -0.49 15.74
CA GLY A 167 -4.56 0.76 16.28
C GLY A 167 -5.84 0.58 17.11
N ALA A 168 -6.75 -0.27 16.64
CA ALA A 168 -7.97 -0.60 17.37
C ALA A 168 -7.71 -1.32 18.71
N ALA A 169 -6.61 -2.07 18.82
CA ALA A 169 -6.25 -2.81 20.03
C ALA A 169 -5.83 -1.91 21.21
N HIS A 170 -5.37 -0.68 20.98
CA HIS A 170 -4.92 0.28 21.99
C HIS A 170 -3.89 -0.30 23.00
N ASP A 171 -2.97 -1.18 22.55
CA ASP A 171 -2.03 -1.91 23.41
C ASP A 171 -0.57 -1.71 22.97
N PRO A 172 0.13 -0.67 23.44
CA PRO A 172 1.53 -0.42 23.10
C PRO A 172 2.49 -1.55 23.52
N ALA A 173 2.17 -2.26 24.61
CA ALA A 173 3.00 -3.38 25.06
C ALA A 173 2.91 -4.56 24.10
N MET A 174 1.74 -4.81 23.53
CA MET A 174 1.57 -5.81 22.47
C MET A 174 2.34 -5.41 21.21
N ILE A 175 2.34 -4.11 20.85
CA ILE A 175 3.10 -3.62 19.69
C ILE A 175 4.62 -3.85 19.87
N GLU A 176 5.17 -3.64 21.06
CA GLU A 176 6.59 -3.94 21.34
C GLU A 176 6.88 -5.45 21.16
N ARG A 177 5.98 -6.34 21.62
CA ARG A 177 6.10 -7.79 21.41
C ARG A 177 6.00 -8.19 19.93
N ILE A 178 5.08 -7.58 19.17
CA ILE A 178 4.94 -7.80 17.72
C ILE A 178 6.21 -7.37 17.00
N GLY A 179 6.77 -6.21 17.33
CA GLY A 179 8.04 -5.77 16.77
C GLY A 179 9.20 -6.73 17.06
N ALA A 180 9.25 -7.30 18.27
CA ALA A 180 10.25 -8.28 18.65
C ALA A 180 10.12 -9.59 17.85
N ALA A 181 8.90 -10.12 17.73
CA ALA A 181 8.61 -11.34 16.96
C ALA A 181 8.92 -11.13 15.45
N THR A 182 8.52 -9.97 14.90
CA THR A 182 8.84 -9.60 13.51
C THR A 182 10.35 -9.56 13.27
N ALA A 183 11.12 -8.95 14.19
CA ALA A 183 12.57 -8.90 14.11
C ALA A 183 13.22 -10.29 14.16
N GLU A 184 12.71 -11.18 14.99
CA GLU A 184 13.18 -12.56 15.10
C GLU A 184 12.97 -13.34 13.80
N GLU A 185 11.82 -13.19 13.15
CA GLU A 185 11.54 -13.83 11.87
C GLU A 185 12.35 -13.25 10.71
N ILE A 186 12.48 -11.90 10.64
CA ILE A 186 13.33 -11.24 9.63
C ILE A 186 14.78 -11.67 9.79
N SER A 187 15.33 -11.63 11.01
CA SER A 187 16.70 -12.06 11.26
C SER A 187 16.89 -13.55 10.96
N GLY A 188 15.84 -14.37 11.10
CA GLY A 188 15.79 -15.78 10.70
C GLY A 188 16.05 -16.00 9.22
N SER A 189 15.68 -15.07 8.35
CA SER A 189 16.01 -15.06 6.92
C SER A 189 17.37 -14.44 6.59
N GLY A 190 18.14 -14.02 7.61
CA GLY A 190 19.47 -13.42 7.46
C GLY A 190 19.48 -11.91 7.27
N ILE A 191 18.31 -11.28 7.11
CA ILE A 191 18.14 -9.83 6.86
C ILE A 191 18.28 -9.05 8.18
N GLU A 192 18.79 -7.80 8.10
CA GLU A 192 19.03 -6.97 9.27
C GLU A 192 18.28 -5.64 9.31
N TRP A 193 17.44 -5.36 8.34
CA TRP A 193 16.75 -4.09 8.23
C TRP A 193 15.32 -4.26 7.71
N THR A 194 14.36 -3.55 8.31
CA THR A 194 12.97 -3.51 7.83
C THR A 194 12.48 -2.08 7.62
N PHE A 195 11.60 -1.90 6.62
CA PHE A 195 10.95 -0.63 6.34
C PHE A 195 9.64 -0.49 7.14
N ALA A 196 9.74 -0.59 8.46
CA ALA A 196 8.67 -0.43 9.46
C ALA A 196 9.23 0.22 10.74
N PRO A 197 8.40 0.97 11.51
CA PRO A 197 6.96 1.18 11.38
C PRO A 197 6.56 2.31 10.43
N THR A 198 5.36 2.18 9.82
CA THR A 198 4.66 3.30 9.20
C THR A 198 4.09 4.20 10.28
N LEU A 199 4.35 5.52 10.20
CA LEU A 199 3.91 6.54 11.17
C LEU A 199 2.90 7.51 10.58
N ALA A 200 2.29 7.16 9.48
CA ALA A 200 1.22 7.92 8.86
C ALA A 200 0.07 8.16 9.85
N VAL A 201 -0.52 9.36 9.77
CA VAL A 201 -1.72 9.76 10.51
C VAL A 201 -2.82 10.08 9.49
N PRO A 202 -3.52 9.06 8.94
CA PRO A 202 -4.53 9.27 7.91
C PRO A 202 -5.63 10.22 8.37
N GLN A 203 -5.87 11.26 7.57
CA GLN A 203 -6.93 12.25 7.80
C GLN A 203 -8.06 12.10 6.79
N ASP A 204 -7.76 11.68 5.57
CA ASP A 204 -8.71 11.33 4.54
C ASP A 204 -8.64 9.83 4.22
N LEU A 205 -9.67 9.10 4.58
CA LEU A 205 -9.70 7.64 4.45
C LEU A 205 -9.93 7.15 3.01
N ARG A 206 -10.06 8.05 2.04
CA ARG A 206 -10.01 7.69 0.61
C ARG A 206 -8.63 7.21 0.19
N TRP A 207 -7.61 7.56 0.95
CA TRP A 207 -6.22 7.15 0.72
C TRP A 207 -6.03 5.63 0.81
N GLY A 208 -5.43 5.02 -0.23
CA GLY A 208 -5.26 3.57 -0.35
C GLY A 208 -4.43 2.93 0.75
N ARG A 209 -3.50 3.69 1.36
CA ARG A 209 -2.64 3.21 2.45
C ARG A 209 -3.21 3.49 3.85
N SER A 210 -4.51 3.83 3.97
CA SER A 210 -5.12 4.14 5.27
C SER A 210 -4.92 3.03 6.31
N TYR A 211 -4.93 1.76 5.90
CA TYR A 211 -4.72 0.62 6.80
C TYR A 211 -3.29 0.47 7.31
N GLU A 212 -2.30 1.11 6.65
CA GLU A 212 -0.93 1.17 7.13
C GLU A 212 -0.75 2.17 8.29
N GLY A 213 -1.69 3.09 8.49
CA GLY A 213 -1.74 3.98 9.64
C GLY A 213 -2.41 3.34 10.85
N TYR A 214 -1.87 3.55 12.03
CA TYR A 214 -2.47 3.03 13.27
C TYR A 214 -3.75 3.77 13.65
N SER A 215 -3.83 5.09 13.46
CA SER A 215 -4.96 5.91 13.89
C SER A 215 -4.90 7.30 13.27
N SER A 216 -6.07 7.98 13.25
CA SER A 216 -6.15 9.44 13.04
C SER A 216 -5.68 10.26 14.25
N GLN A 217 -5.34 9.62 15.37
CA GLN A 217 -4.90 10.28 16.60
C GLN A 217 -3.36 10.26 16.71
N PRO A 218 -2.68 11.41 16.59
CA PRO A 218 -1.22 11.50 16.62
C PRO A 218 -0.58 10.93 17.88
N ALA A 219 -1.25 11.05 19.04
CA ALA A 219 -0.76 10.54 20.32
C ALA A 219 -0.63 9.01 20.33
N LEU A 220 -1.60 8.29 19.75
CA LEU A 220 -1.54 6.83 19.62
C LEU A 220 -0.41 6.43 18.69
N VAL A 221 -0.29 7.11 17.53
CA VAL A 221 0.79 6.86 16.58
C VAL A 221 2.17 7.08 17.21
N ALA A 222 2.35 8.14 18.00
CA ALA A 222 3.60 8.40 18.73
C ALA A 222 3.93 7.32 19.77
N SER A 223 2.91 6.83 20.50
CA SER A 223 3.07 5.72 21.45
C SER A 223 3.53 4.44 20.74
N TYR A 224 2.92 4.12 19.59
CA TYR A 224 3.22 2.93 18.80
C TYR A 224 4.55 3.04 18.04
N ALA A 225 4.91 4.25 17.58
CA ALA A 225 6.21 4.53 16.99
C ALA A 225 7.34 4.13 17.94
N ARG A 226 7.22 4.52 19.21
CA ARG A 226 8.18 4.13 20.26
C ARG A 226 8.19 2.62 20.50
N ALA A 227 7.01 2.02 20.68
CA ALA A 227 6.87 0.61 21.00
C ALA A 227 7.42 -0.29 19.88
N MET A 228 7.04 -0.06 18.64
CA MET A 228 7.50 -0.84 17.48
C MET A 228 9.03 -0.69 17.27
N THR A 229 9.57 0.53 17.39
CA THR A 229 11.01 0.77 17.31
C THR A 229 11.78 -0.04 18.36
N LEU A 230 11.30 -0.04 19.61
CA LEU A 230 11.92 -0.83 20.67
C LEU A 230 11.77 -2.33 20.46
N GLY A 231 10.63 -2.79 19.95
CA GLY A 231 10.41 -4.19 19.59
C GLY A 231 11.38 -4.66 18.50
N LEU A 232 11.48 -3.93 17.39
CA LEU A 232 12.34 -4.28 16.27
C LEU A 232 13.83 -4.25 16.62
N GLN A 233 14.28 -3.22 17.32
CA GLN A 233 15.71 -2.98 17.55
C GLN A 233 16.19 -3.41 18.93
N GLY A 234 15.32 -3.48 19.92
CA GLY A 234 15.72 -3.48 21.32
C GLY A 234 16.26 -2.11 21.75
N ARG A 235 16.78 -2.03 22.97
CA ARG A 235 17.42 -0.81 23.49
C ARG A 235 18.86 -0.71 23.00
N LEU A 236 19.24 0.43 22.44
CA LEU A 236 20.59 0.66 21.95
C LEU A 236 21.60 0.74 23.12
N ALA A 237 22.80 0.20 22.91
CA ALA A 237 23.94 0.31 23.82
C ALA A 237 25.15 0.91 23.06
N ALA A 238 25.84 1.87 23.67
CA ALA A 238 27.01 2.52 23.08
C ALA A 238 28.10 1.52 22.72
N GLY A 239 28.65 1.63 21.51
CA GLY A 239 29.74 0.77 21.03
C GLY A 239 29.42 -0.71 20.88
N ARG A 240 28.12 -1.09 21.04
CA ARG A 240 27.67 -2.48 20.86
C ARG A 240 26.69 -2.57 19.69
N PRO A 241 26.76 -3.62 18.87
CA PRO A 241 25.74 -3.90 17.87
C PRO A 241 24.41 -4.29 18.53
N LEU A 242 23.33 -4.25 17.73
CA LEU A 242 22.05 -4.88 18.11
C LEU A 242 22.25 -6.37 18.35
N ALA A 243 21.38 -6.98 19.14
CA ALA A 243 21.34 -8.43 19.29
C ALA A 243 21.07 -9.11 17.94
N ALA A 244 21.57 -10.33 17.76
CA ALA A 244 21.51 -11.05 16.48
C ALA A 244 20.07 -11.29 15.98
N ASN A 245 19.10 -11.33 16.90
CA ASN A 245 17.67 -11.49 16.63
C ASN A 245 16.91 -10.14 16.56
N ARG A 246 17.62 -9.02 16.36
CA ARG A 246 17.02 -7.68 16.20
C ARG A 246 17.46 -7.06 14.88
N VAL A 247 16.62 -6.17 14.33
CA VAL A 247 16.81 -5.54 13.02
C VAL A 247 16.67 -4.01 13.14
N ALA A 248 17.25 -3.27 12.20
CA ALA A 248 17.02 -1.83 12.13
C ALA A 248 15.56 -1.53 11.80
N ALA A 249 14.97 -0.56 12.48
CA ALA A 249 13.64 -0.03 12.21
C ALA A 249 13.72 1.20 11.31
N THR A 250 12.70 1.41 10.47
CA THR A 250 12.53 2.61 9.63
C THR A 250 11.26 3.34 10.03
N ALA A 251 11.38 4.54 10.58
CA ALA A 251 10.20 5.41 10.75
C ALA A 251 9.79 5.99 9.39
N LYS A 252 8.58 5.67 8.89
CA LYS A 252 8.14 6.03 7.53
C LYS A 252 6.68 6.51 7.48
N HIS A 253 6.27 7.27 6.49
CA HIS A 253 7.11 7.98 5.52
C HIS A 253 7.20 9.45 5.92
N PHE A 254 8.39 10.00 6.01
CA PHE A 254 8.62 11.38 6.41
C PHE A 254 8.45 12.30 5.19
N LEU A 255 7.31 13.05 5.00
CA LEU A 255 6.32 13.38 5.99
C LEU A 255 4.95 13.57 5.33
N ALA A 256 3.87 13.35 6.10
CA ALA A 256 2.48 13.69 5.74
C ALA A 256 1.87 12.91 4.56
N ASP A 257 2.29 11.67 4.33
CA ASP A 257 1.66 10.76 3.38
C ASP A 257 0.16 10.55 3.66
N GLY A 258 -0.24 10.39 4.94
CA GLY A 258 -1.64 10.30 5.37
C GLY A 258 -2.39 11.64 5.41
N GLY A 259 -1.78 12.76 5.00
CA GLY A 259 -2.36 14.11 4.99
C GLY A 259 -2.58 14.70 3.59
N THR A 260 -2.45 13.90 2.54
CA THR A 260 -2.59 14.36 1.17
C THR A 260 -4.02 14.77 0.84
N THR A 261 -4.16 15.81 0.05
CA THR A 261 -5.46 16.34 -0.37
C THR A 261 -6.24 15.28 -1.17
N ASP A 262 -7.51 15.13 -0.86
CA ASP A 262 -8.41 14.16 -1.47
C ASP A 262 -8.00 12.69 -1.25
N GLY A 263 -7.12 12.42 -0.28
CA GLY A 263 -6.65 11.07 0.01
C GLY A 263 -5.89 10.43 -1.15
N ARG A 264 -5.19 11.21 -1.95
CA ARG A 264 -4.40 10.69 -3.07
C ARG A 264 -3.06 10.17 -2.58
N ASP A 265 -2.77 8.94 -2.92
CA ASP A 265 -1.45 8.38 -2.67
C ASP A 265 -0.37 9.12 -3.48
N GLN A 266 0.80 9.37 -2.87
CA GLN A 266 1.89 10.17 -3.42
C GLN A 266 1.50 11.63 -3.77
N GLY A 267 0.34 12.09 -3.27
CA GLY A 267 -0.26 13.40 -3.55
C GLY A 267 0.41 14.56 -2.82
N ASP A 268 -0.31 15.69 -2.76
CA ASP A 268 0.15 16.93 -2.14
C ASP A 268 -0.61 17.23 -0.85
N ALA A 269 0.11 17.31 0.26
CA ALA A 269 -0.44 17.74 1.56
C ALA A 269 -0.51 19.27 1.61
N ARG A 270 -1.71 19.81 1.34
CA ARG A 270 -1.96 21.26 1.34
C ARG A 270 -2.40 21.75 2.69
N ILE A 271 -1.47 21.79 3.63
CA ILE A 271 -1.71 22.15 5.03
C ILE A 271 -0.66 23.13 5.54
N GLY A 272 -1.04 23.93 6.54
CA GLY A 272 -0.11 24.83 7.23
C GLY A 272 0.92 24.06 8.05
N GLU A 273 2.08 24.66 8.28
CA GLU A 273 3.17 24.04 9.04
C GLU A 273 2.75 23.67 10.48
N ALA A 274 1.95 24.49 11.14
CA ALA A 274 1.45 24.19 12.48
C ALA A 274 0.60 22.89 12.51
N GLU A 275 -0.23 22.67 11.49
CA GLU A 275 -1.01 21.45 11.35
C GLU A 275 -0.11 20.26 10.98
N LEU A 276 0.86 20.45 10.09
CA LEU A 276 1.87 19.44 9.75
C LEU A 276 2.57 18.94 11.02
N VAL A 277 3.01 19.86 11.88
CA VAL A 277 3.67 19.53 13.17
C VAL A 277 2.70 18.84 14.12
N ALA A 278 1.50 19.37 14.30
CA ALA A 278 0.54 18.89 15.29
C ALA A 278 -0.02 17.50 14.95
N LYS A 279 -0.21 17.20 13.66
CA LYS A 279 -0.82 15.95 13.21
C LYS A 279 0.21 14.93 12.72
N HIS A 280 1.03 15.30 11.75
CA HIS A 280 1.83 14.32 11.00
C HIS A 280 3.23 14.10 11.54
N ALA A 281 3.78 15.03 12.34
CA ALA A 281 5.15 14.92 12.84
C ALA A 281 5.29 14.16 14.17
N GLN A 282 4.20 13.93 14.93
CA GLN A 282 4.29 13.48 16.33
C GLN A 282 4.94 12.11 16.52
N GLY A 283 4.84 11.21 15.55
CA GLY A 283 5.47 9.89 15.59
C GLY A 283 6.99 9.93 15.55
N TYR A 284 7.59 10.89 14.81
CA TYR A 284 9.03 10.90 14.55
C TYR A 284 9.88 11.23 15.78
N PRO A 285 9.58 12.25 16.60
CA PRO A 285 10.32 12.47 17.85
C PRO A 285 10.28 11.27 18.79
N ALA A 286 9.16 10.52 18.81
CA ALA A 286 9.03 9.33 19.63
C ALA A 286 9.91 8.17 19.14
N ALA A 287 9.93 7.91 17.81
CA ALA A 287 10.79 6.91 17.18
C ALA A 287 12.28 7.28 17.31
N ILE A 288 12.64 8.55 17.07
CA ILE A 288 14.03 9.05 17.20
C ILE A 288 14.54 8.85 18.63
N LYS A 289 13.76 9.25 19.64
CA LYS A 289 14.11 9.06 21.06
C LYS A 289 14.21 7.58 21.46
N ALA A 290 13.43 6.71 20.82
CA ALA A 290 13.53 5.26 20.99
C ALA A 290 14.77 4.67 20.31
N GLY A 291 15.45 5.43 19.46
CA GLY A 291 16.69 5.05 18.79
C GLY A 291 16.51 4.52 17.38
N ALA A 292 15.44 4.90 16.67
CA ALA A 292 15.24 4.52 15.27
C ALA A 292 16.52 4.77 14.46
N LEU A 293 17.01 3.74 13.77
CA LEU A 293 18.26 3.80 13.02
C LEU A 293 18.07 4.40 11.63
N THR A 294 16.85 4.33 11.09
CA THR A 294 16.57 4.86 9.77
C THR A 294 15.22 5.61 9.73
N VAL A 295 15.13 6.58 8.82
CA VAL A 295 13.91 7.30 8.45
C VAL A 295 13.78 7.26 6.94
N MET A 296 12.59 6.88 6.43
CA MET A 296 12.30 6.89 4.99
C MET A 296 11.51 8.13 4.62
N VAL A 297 11.91 8.76 3.52
CA VAL A 297 11.26 9.97 3.00
C VAL A 297 9.97 9.60 2.27
N SER A 298 8.92 10.40 2.43
CA SER A 298 7.64 10.18 1.75
C SER A 298 7.67 10.62 0.28
N PHE A 299 6.94 9.90 -0.57
CA PHE A 299 6.62 10.31 -1.94
C PHE A 299 5.80 11.60 -2.03
N SER A 300 5.04 11.92 -0.99
CA SER A 300 4.13 13.06 -1.00
C SER A 300 4.88 14.39 -1.16
N SER A 301 4.12 15.42 -1.53
CA SER A 301 4.57 16.81 -1.49
C SER A 301 3.96 17.50 -0.26
N TRP A 302 4.63 18.54 0.21
CA TRP A 302 4.04 19.50 1.12
C TRP A 302 3.94 20.86 0.40
N ASN A 303 2.70 21.34 0.20
CA ASN A 303 2.40 22.59 -0.49
C ASN A 303 3.12 22.73 -1.85
N GLY A 304 3.10 21.65 -2.64
CA GLY A 304 3.68 21.58 -3.98
C GLY A 304 5.16 21.22 -4.05
N VAL A 305 5.89 21.09 -2.93
CA VAL A 305 7.30 20.71 -2.91
C VAL A 305 7.44 19.25 -2.50
N LYS A 306 8.01 18.40 -3.38
CA LYS A 306 8.29 17.00 -3.09
C LYS A 306 9.22 16.85 -1.89
N ASN A 307 8.86 15.97 -0.94
CA ASN A 307 9.63 15.78 0.30
C ASN A 307 11.08 15.34 0.05
N HIS A 308 11.34 14.53 -0.97
CA HIS A 308 12.70 14.11 -1.36
C HIS A 308 13.61 15.29 -1.76
N GLY A 309 13.04 16.42 -2.20
CA GLY A 309 13.76 17.63 -2.55
C GLY A 309 13.67 18.75 -1.50
N ASN A 310 13.01 18.52 -0.37
CA ASN A 310 12.77 19.56 0.63
C ASN A 310 13.86 19.60 1.71
N ALA A 311 14.91 20.40 1.48
CA ALA A 311 16.04 20.54 2.42
C ALA A 311 15.61 21.08 3.79
N SER A 312 14.61 21.97 3.85
CA SER A 312 14.12 22.50 5.12
C SER A 312 13.49 21.43 6.03
N LEU A 313 12.84 20.41 5.42
CA LEU A 313 12.31 19.26 6.16
C LEU A 313 13.40 18.24 6.49
N LEU A 314 14.23 17.83 5.51
CA LEU A 314 15.18 16.73 5.69
C LEU A 314 16.44 17.15 6.46
N THR A 315 17.00 18.34 6.16
CA THR A 315 18.22 18.83 6.79
C THR A 315 17.92 19.66 8.03
N ASP A 316 17.12 20.74 7.89
CA ASP A 316 16.99 21.70 9.00
C ASP A 316 16.09 21.16 10.12
N VAL A 317 14.99 20.46 9.76
CA VAL A 317 14.06 19.87 10.72
C VAL A 317 14.53 18.49 11.16
N LEU A 318 14.58 17.48 10.26
CA LEU A 318 14.81 16.10 10.66
C LEU A 318 16.20 15.90 11.26
N LYS A 319 17.27 16.29 10.54
CA LYS A 319 18.65 16.13 11.03
C LYS A 319 18.99 17.18 12.07
N GLY A 320 18.61 18.44 11.87
CA GLY A 320 18.92 19.55 12.75
C GLY A 320 18.04 19.59 14.00
N ARG A 321 16.77 19.98 13.88
CA ARG A 321 15.86 20.24 15.02
C ARG A 321 15.45 18.99 15.78
N LEU A 322 15.13 17.90 15.05
CA LEU A 322 14.79 16.61 15.66
C LEU A 322 16.02 15.80 16.04
N GLY A 323 17.22 16.25 15.68
CA GLY A 323 18.51 15.65 16.06
C GLY A 323 18.62 14.18 15.63
N PHE A 324 18.20 13.88 14.39
CA PHE A 324 18.28 12.51 13.87
C PHE A 324 19.67 12.18 13.36
N ASP A 325 20.34 11.24 14.03
CA ASP A 325 21.72 10.82 13.74
C ASP A 325 21.85 9.53 12.94
N GLY A 326 20.71 8.87 12.63
CA GLY A 326 20.66 7.71 11.76
C GLY A 326 20.70 8.08 10.28
N LEU A 327 20.39 7.13 9.41
CA LEU A 327 20.40 7.27 7.97
C LEU A 327 19.00 7.66 7.43
N VAL A 328 18.96 8.62 6.51
CA VAL A 328 17.75 9.00 5.76
C VAL A 328 17.76 8.25 4.42
N VAL A 329 16.80 7.35 4.22
CA VAL A 329 16.63 6.60 2.97
C VAL A 329 15.51 7.21 2.14
N GLY A 330 15.67 7.27 0.82
CA GLY A 330 14.59 7.59 -0.12
C GLY A 330 13.59 6.44 -0.22
N ASP A 331 12.47 6.69 -0.90
CA ASP A 331 11.50 5.68 -1.26
C ASP A 331 11.69 5.26 -2.73
N TRP A 332 11.01 4.24 -3.21
CA TRP A 332 11.13 3.58 -4.51
C TRP A 332 11.14 4.57 -5.68
N ASN A 333 12.31 4.86 -6.26
CA ASN A 333 12.51 5.90 -7.27
C ASN A 333 11.94 7.29 -6.91
N GLY A 334 11.67 7.58 -5.64
CA GLY A 334 11.04 8.83 -5.18
C GLY A 334 11.88 10.08 -5.48
N HIS A 335 13.18 9.95 -5.55
CA HIS A 335 14.10 11.00 -5.98
C HIS A 335 13.80 11.48 -7.41
N GLY A 336 13.39 10.57 -8.29
CA GLY A 336 13.03 10.89 -9.67
C GLY A 336 11.77 11.74 -9.82
N GLN A 337 10.95 11.86 -8.77
CA GLN A 337 9.76 12.71 -8.74
C GLN A 337 10.05 14.17 -8.35
N VAL A 338 11.28 14.50 -7.96
CA VAL A 338 11.71 15.88 -7.67
C VAL A 338 11.78 16.66 -8.98
N PRO A 339 11.21 17.88 -9.07
CA PRO A 339 11.27 18.68 -10.31
C PRO A 339 12.70 18.86 -10.80
N GLY A 340 12.94 18.57 -12.08
CA GLY A 340 14.26 18.62 -12.70
C GLY A 340 15.14 17.38 -12.51
N CYS A 341 14.61 16.35 -11.81
CA CYS A 341 15.28 15.06 -11.65
C CYS A 341 14.69 13.98 -12.58
N SER A 342 15.40 12.86 -12.63
CA SER A 342 14.92 11.58 -13.16
C SER A 342 15.33 10.45 -12.23
N ALA A 343 14.84 9.24 -12.46
CA ALA A 343 15.24 8.07 -11.68
C ALA A 343 16.76 7.79 -11.77
N THR A 344 17.42 8.23 -12.86
CA THR A 344 18.86 8.02 -13.08
C THR A 344 19.71 9.27 -12.82
N ASP A 345 19.15 10.41 -12.44
CA ASP A 345 19.93 11.63 -12.15
C ASP A 345 19.16 12.58 -11.20
N CYS A 346 19.61 12.70 -9.96
CA CYS A 346 19.01 13.60 -8.99
C CYS A 346 19.97 14.10 -7.89
N PRO A 347 20.91 14.98 -8.17
CA PRO A 347 21.72 15.63 -7.15
C PRO A 347 20.90 16.40 -6.12
N ALA A 348 19.73 16.91 -6.51
CA ALA A 348 18.86 17.72 -5.66
C ALA A 348 18.37 16.94 -4.42
N ALA A 349 17.96 15.68 -4.56
CA ALA A 349 17.52 14.87 -3.43
C ALA A 349 18.66 14.58 -2.44
N ILE A 350 19.87 14.28 -2.95
CA ILE A 350 21.06 14.06 -2.11
C ILE A 350 21.41 15.34 -1.35
N ASN A 351 21.43 16.48 -2.04
CA ASN A 351 21.71 17.78 -1.43
C ASN A 351 20.61 18.22 -0.43
N ALA A 352 19.37 17.82 -0.64
CA ALA A 352 18.29 18.07 0.31
C ALA A 352 18.42 17.30 1.63
N GLY A 353 19.19 16.19 1.65
CA GLY A 353 19.45 15.45 2.88
C GLY A 353 19.19 13.94 2.80
N VAL A 354 18.81 13.39 1.64
CA VAL A 354 18.72 11.93 1.43
C VAL A 354 20.12 11.33 1.50
N ASP A 355 20.34 10.33 2.35
CA ASP A 355 21.64 9.69 2.56
C ASP A 355 21.81 8.42 1.73
N LEU A 356 20.72 7.68 1.51
CA LEU A 356 20.68 6.45 0.73
C LEU A 356 19.53 6.55 -0.28
N VAL A 357 19.86 6.55 -1.56
CA VAL A 357 18.87 6.67 -2.63
C VAL A 357 18.38 5.29 -3.03
N MET A 358 17.09 5.03 -2.84
CA MET A 358 16.44 3.81 -3.31
C MET A 358 16.18 3.93 -4.81
N ALA A 359 16.96 3.23 -5.61
CA ALA A 359 16.93 3.22 -7.06
C ALA A 359 16.83 1.76 -7.55
N PRO A 360 15.67 1.11 -7.37
CA PRO A 360 15.55 -0.34 -7.48
C PRO A 360 16.01 -0.91 -8.84
N ASP A 361 15.68 -0.24 -9.93
CA ASP A 361 15.93 -0.64 -11.30
C ASP A 361 16.84 0.34 -12.07
N SER A 362 16.98 1.56 -11.57
CA SER A 362 17.69 2.68 -12.18
C SER A 362 19.12 2.88 -11.66
N TRP A 363 19.56 2.05 -10.71
CA TRP A 363 20.78 2.22 -9.91
C TRP A 363 22.08 2.35 -10.73
N LYS A 364 22.19 1.67 -11.91
CA LYS A 364 23.40 1.79 -12.78
C LYS A 364 23.53 3.21 -13.34
N GLY A 365 22.44 3.72 -13.93
CA GLY A 365 22.43 5.08 -14.45
C GLY A 365 22.57 6.13 -13.35
N LEU A 366 21.92 5.91 -12.20
CA LEU A 366 22.06 6.81 -11.04
C LEU A 366 23.50 6.82 -10.49
N PHE A 367 24.19 5.67 -10.44
CA PHE A 367 25.59 5.61 -10.04
C PHE A 367 26.48 6.45 -10.95
N ASP A 368 26.34 6.26 -12.28
CA ASP A 368 27.17 6.96 -13.27
C ASP A 368 26.94 8.48 -13.21
N SER A 369 25.70 8.96 -13.14
CA SER A 369 25.37 10.39 -13.06
C SER A 369 25.80 11.02 -11.73
N THR A 370 25.57 10.30 -10.61
CA THR A 370 25.97 10.76 -9.26
C THR A 370 27.48 10.86 -9.16
N LEU A 371 28.23 9.94 -9.77
CA LEU A 371 29.68 10.00 -9.81
C LEU A 371 30.18 11.24 -10.57
N VAL A 372 29.54 11.57 -11.68
CA VAL A 372 29.83 12.83 -12.41
C VAL A 372 29.52 14.04 -11.54
N ALA A 373 28.33 14.06 -10.89
CA ALA A 373 27.91 15.16 -10.02
C ALA A 373 28.80 15.35 -8.78
N ALA A 374 29.36 14.24 -8.25
CA ALA A 374 30.33 14.29 -7.16
C ALA A 374 31.68 14.86 -7.60
N ARG A 375 32.14 14.53 -8.81
CA ARG A 375 33.41 14.97 -9.36
C ARG A 375 33.41 16.44 -9.82
N ASP A 376 32.29 16.91 -10.35
CA ASP A 376 32.12 18.29 -10.80
C ASP A 376 31.65 19.26 -9.68
N GLY A 377 31.39 18.73 -8.46
CA GLY A 377 31.02 19.50 -7.29
C GLY A 377 29.54 19.88 -7.19
N ARG A 378 28.65 19.41 -8.10
CA ARG A 378 27.20 19.57 -7.97
C ARG A 378 26.66 18.88 -6.68
N ILE A 379 27.32 17.83 -6.22
CA ILE A 379 27.15 17.28 -4.89
C ILE A 379 28.44 17.53 -4.11
N PRO A 380 28.42 18.37 -3.07
CA PRO A 380 29.59 18.65 -2.27
C PRO A 380 30.18 17.40 -1.62
N ALA A 381 31.50 17.24 -1.59
CA ALA A 381 32.17 16.10 -0.97
C ALA A 381 31.74 15.91 0.50
N ALA A 382 31.60 16.99 1.26
CA ALA A 382 31.13 16.96 2.63
C ALA A 382 29.72 16.36 2.79
N ARG A 383 28.82 16.55 1.77
CA ARG A 383 27.48 15.98 1.80
C ARG A 383 27.53 14.45 1.58
N ILE A 384 28.38 14.00 0.68
CA ILE A 384 28.61 12.57 0.45
C ILE A 384 29.23 11.93 1.69
N ASP A 385 30.20 12.57 2.30
CA ASP A 385 30.86 12.09 3.52
C ASP A 385 29.87 11.99 4.70
N ASP A 386 28.95 12.97 4.88
CA ASP A 386 27.89 12.87 5.88
C ASP A 386 26.95 11.69 5.60
N ALA A 387 26.55 11.46 4.34
CA ALA A 387 25.70 10.33 3.96
C ALA A 387 26.36 8.99 4.27
N VAL A 388 27.60 8.81 3.80
CA VAL A 388 28.35 7.57 4.02
C VAL A 388 28.62 7.34 5.52
N ARG A 389 28.94 8.40 6.28
CA ARG A 389 29.11 8.33 7.74
C ARG A 389 27.86 7.76 8.42
N ARG A 390 26.67 8.25 8.06
CA ARG A 390 25.40 7.78 8.62
C ARG A 390 25.10 6.32 8.25
N ILE A 391 25.38 5.93 7.01
CA ILE A 391 25.25 4.55 6.54
C ILE A 391 26.23 3.62 7.31
N LEU A 392 27.49 4.01 7.43
CA LEU A 392 28.49 3.24 8.18
C LEU A 392 28.11 3.10 9.66
N ARG A 393 27.60 4.18 10.29
CA ARG A 393 27.11 4.14 11.68
C ARG A 393 26.02 3.07 11.86
N VAL A 394 25.04 3.00 10.94
CA VAL A 394 24.01 1.96 10.96
C VAL A 394 24.62 0.58 10.74
N LYS A 395 25.55 0.41 9.80
CA LYS A 395 26.27 -0.85 9.58
C LYS A 395 27.07 -1.32 10.80
N PHE A 396 27.74 -0.40 11.51
CA PHE A 396 28.39 -0.72 12.80
C PHE A 396 27.35 -1.15 13.85
N LYS A 397 26.25 -0.42 13.96
CA LYS A 397 25.17 -0.75 14.90
C LYS A 397 24.53 -2.10 14.62
N LEU A 398 24.50 -2.52 13.37
CA LEU A 398 24.02 -3.83 12.95
C LEU A 398 25.07 -4.95 13.03
N GLY A 399 26.31 -4.64 13.43
CA GLY A 399 27.39 -5.62 13.55
C GLY A 399 27.92 -6.13 12.21
N LEU A 400 27.68 -5.41 11.12
CA LEU A 400 28.17 -5.79 9.78
C LEU A 400 29.68 -5.52 9.61
N MET A 401 30.23 -4.54 10.34
CA MET A 401 31.60 -4.05 10.21
C MET A 401 32.62 -4.85 11.00
N GLY A 402 32.27 -5.98 11.62
CA GLY A 402 33.19 -6.84 12.34
C GLY A 402 34.07 -7.68 11.40
N ALA A 403 35.18 -8.21 11.93
CA ALA A 403 36.10 -9.08 11.19
C ALA A 403 35.42 -10.37 10.69
N ALA A 404 34.48 -10.90 11.46
CA ALA A 404 33.58 -11.98 11.03
C ALA A 404 32.15 -11.45 10.94
N PRO A 405 31.31 -11.90 9.96
CA PRO A 405 29.90 -11.55 9.92
C PRO A 405 29.19 -12.00 11.18
N MET A 406 28.34 -11.14 11.73
CA MET A 406 27.43 -11.55 12.80
C MET A 406 26.49 -12.62 12.25
N GLN A 407 26.45 -13.79 12.88
CA GLN A 407 25.42 -14.79 12.57
C GLN A 407 24.08 -14.24 13.07
N ARG A 408 23.14 -14.05 12.13
CA ARG A 408 21.84 -13.48 12.45
C ARG A 408 20.80 -14.56 12.56
N GLY A 409 19.97 -14.41 13.60
CA GLY A 409 18.72 -15.09 13.83
C GLY A 409 18.78 -16.62 13.73
N ASP A 410 17.63 -17.21 13.92
CA ASP A 410 17.38 -18.63 13.75
C ASP A 410 16.16 -18.81 12.83
N GLU A 411 16.29 -19.53 11.72
CA GLU A 411 15.17 -19.74 10.79
C GLU A 411 14.02 -20.52 11.44
N ALA A 412 14.30 -21.30 12.51
CA ALA A 412 13.28 -21.99 13.28
C ALA A 412 12.30 -21.01 13.98
N MET A 413 12.65 -19.72 14.05
CA MET A 413 11.76 -18.69 14.58
C MET A 413 10.70 -18.24 13.59
N VAL A 414 10.84 -18.53 12.29
CA VAL A 414 9.84 -18.21 11.26
C VAL A 414 8.57 -19.02 11.53
N GLY A 415 7.48 -18.32 11.82
CA GLY A 415 6.21 -18.95 12.19
C GLY A 415 6.24 -19.71 13.51
N ALA A 416 7.12 -19.33 14.44
CA ALA A 416 7.22 -19.98 15.74
C ALA A 416 5.86 -19.97 16.49
N PRO A 417 5.51 -21.04 17.24
CA PRO A 417 4.22 -21.13 17.92
C PRO A 417 3.90 -19.95 18.83
N ALA A 418 4.92 -19.35 19.47
CA ALA A 418 4.74 -18.17 20.32
C ALA A 418 4.34 -16.92 19.50
N HIS A 419 4.87 -16.78 18.28
CA HIS A 419 4.53 -15.69 17.37
C HIS A 419 3.11 -15.85 16.81
N LEU A 420 2.72 -17.07 16.45
CA LEU A 420 1.35 -17.38 16.00
C LEU A 420 0.33 -17.11 17.10
N GLU A 421 0.62 -17.46 18.37
CA GLU A 421 -0.29 -17.14 19.50
C GLU A 421 -0.36 -15.63 19.75
N LEU A 422 0.75 -14.90 19.60
CA LEU A 422 0.75 -13.43 19.66
C LEU A 422 -0.11 -12.82 18.54
N ALA A 423 -0.04 -13.34 17.33
CA ALA A 423 -0.88 -12.89 16.22
C ALA A 423 -2.36 -13.21 16.47
N ARG A 424 -2.68 -14.36 17.08
CA ARG A 424 -4.03 -14.72 17.53
C ARG A 424 -4.55 -13.75 18.60
N GLU A 425 -3.70 -13.40 19.59
CA GLU A 425 -4.04 -12.38 20.59
C GLU A 425 -4.30 -11.03 19.92
N ALA A 426 -3.44 -10.62 18.99
CA ALA A 426 -3.57 -9.36 18.28
C ALA A 426 -4.84 -9.30 17.42
N ALA A 427 -5.17 -10.37 16.68
CA ALA A 427 -6.41 -10.47 15.92
C ALA A 427 -7.64 -10.35 16.81
N ALA A 428 -7.67 -11.01 17.97
CA ALA A 428 -8.79 -10.91 18.92
C ALA A 428 -8.96 -9.49 19.46
N LYS A 429 -7.87 -8.82 19.85
CA LYS A 429 -7.88 -7.46 20.40
C LYS A 429 -8.18 -6.37 19.37
N SER A 430 -7.97 -6.64 18.09
CA SER A 430 -8.23 -5.68 17.00
C SER A 430 -9.72 -5.54 16.66
N LEU A 431 -10.54 -6.54 16.98
CA LEU A 431 -11.96 -6.57 16.60
C LEU A 431 -12.77 -5.49 17.31
N VAL A 432 -13.57 -4.74 16.55
CA VAL A 432 -14.47 -3.73 17.10
C VAL A 432 -15.92 -4.15 16.89
N LEU A 433 -16.66 -4.31 17.98
CA LEU A 433 -18.09 -4.63 17.93
C LEU A 433 -18.90 -3.34 17.72
N LEU A 434 -19.52 -3.19 16.56
CA LEU A 434 -20.32 -2.01 16.22
C LEU A 434 -21.81 -2.21 16.54
N LYS A 435 -22.30 -3.46 16.46
CA LYS A 435 -23.70 -3.83 16.75
C LYS A 435 -23.76 -5.25 17.30
N ASN A 436 -24.61 -5.46 18.32
CA ASN A 436 -24.95 -6.80 18.84
C ASN A 436 -26.37 -6.79 19.42
N ASN A 437 -27.35 -6.61 18.54
CA ASN A 437 -28.73 -6.53 18.97
C ASN A 437 -29.26 -7.88 19.47
N ALA A 438 -30.06 -7.84 20.51
CA ALA A 438 -30.62 -9.01 21.21
C ALA A 438 -29.56 -10.04 21.65
N GLY A 439 -28.29 -9.63 21.87
CA GLY A 439 -27.23 -10.48 22.38
C GLY A 439 -26.97 -11.72 21.50
N LEU A 440 -26.92 -11.53 20.16
CA LEU A 440 -26.64 -12.63 19.24
C LEU A 440 -25.25 -13.23 19.45
N LEU A 441 -24.25 -12.38 19.70
CA LEU A 441 -22.90 -12.77 20.06
C LEU A 441 -22.74 -12.80 21.59
N PRO A 442 -21.94 -13.74 22.15
CA PRO A 442 -21.24 -14.82 21.44
C PRO A 442 -22.20 -15.89 20.93
N ILE A 443 -21.84 -16.51 19.79
CA ILE A 443 -22.60 -17.63 19.23
C ILE A 443 -22.65 -18.76 20.27
N ARG A 444 -23.85 -19.19 20.65
CA ARG A 444 -24.07 -20.15 21.74
C ARG A 444 -23.46 -21.52 21.45
N THR A 445 -23.08 -22.24 22.47
CA THR A 445 -22.68 -23.65 22.39
C THR A 445 -23.79 -24.50 21.75
N GLY A 446 -23.40 -25.53 21.01
CA GLY A 446 -24.34 -26.42 20.33
C GLY A 446 -25.05 -25.81 19.11
N ALA A 447 -24.76 -24.57 18.72
CA ALA A 447 -25.43 -23.92 17.60
C ALA A 447 -25.11 -24.57 16.25
N LYS A 448 -26.06 -24.49 15.31
CA LYS A 448 -25.85 -24.77 13.89
C LYS A 448 -25.46 -23.46 13.20
N VAL A 449 -24.25 -23.39 12.69
CA VAL A 449 -23.66 -22.17 12.13
C VAL A 449 -23.39 -22.34 10.63
N LEU A 450 -23.89 -21.42 9.85
CA LEU A 450 -23.47 -21.26 8.46
C LEU A 450 -22.43 -20.16 8.37
N ILE A 451 -21.30 -20.41 7.72
CA ILE A 451 -20.26 -19.41 7.45
C ILE A 451 -20.29 -19.14 5.94
N ALA A 452 -20.56 -17.90 5.57
CA ALA A 452 -20.85 -17.53 4.19
C ALA A 452 -20.16 -16.22 3.79
N GLY A 453 -20.26 -15.84 2.54
CA GLY A 453 -19.66 -14.64 1.94
C GLY A 453 -18.27 -14.90 1.36
N PRO A 454 -17.75 -13.97 0.54
CA PRO A 454 -16.48 -14.14 -0.19
C PRO A 454 -15.26 -14.27 0.73
N GLY A 455 -15.31 -13.68 1.92
CA GLY A 455 -14.25 -13.76 2.93
C GLY A 455 -14.29 -15.01 3.79
N ALA A 456 -15.30 -15.91 3.63
CA ALA A 456 -15.51 -17.05 4.51
C ALA A 456 -14.27 -17.96 4.59
N ASP A 457 -13.62 -18.21 3.45
CA ASP A 457 -12.41 -19.05 3.35
C ASP A 457 -11.33 -18.38 2.48
N SER A 458 -11.17 -17.07 2.59
CA SER A 458 -10.20 -16.28 1.84
C SER A 458 -9.11 -15.71 2.73
N MET A 459 -7.92 -16.30 2.67
CA MET A 459 -6.75 -15.78 3.38
C MET A 459 -6.31 -14.44 2.79
N ALA A 460 -6.40 -14.27 1.48
CA ALA A 460 -6.08 -13.01 0.82
C ALA A 460 -6.89 -11.83 1.38
N MET A 461 -8.23 -11.96 1.45
CA MET A 461 -9.07 -10.90 2.03
C MET A 461 -8.78 -10.66 3.52
N GLN A 462 -8.44 -11.71 4.25
CA GLN A 462 -8.14 -11.65 5.67
C GLN A 462 -6.79 -10.98 5.96
N ALA A 463 -5.77 -11.24 5.14
CA ALA A 463 -4.42 -10.71 5.32
C ALA A 463 -4.24 -9.32 4.68
N GLY A 464 -4.88 -9.05 3.54
CA GLY A 464 -4.79 -7.76 2.85
C GLY A 464 -3.57 -7.61 1.95
N GLY A 465 -3.30 -6.38 1.50
CA GLY A 465 -2.13 -6.02 0.73
C GLY A 465 -0.82 -6.20 1.50
N TRP A 466 0.32 -6.06 0.84
CA TRP A 466 1.65 -6.28 1.44
C TRP A 466 1.80 -7.68 2.07
N THR A 467 1.21 -8.71 1.45
CA THR A 467 1.22 -10.07 1.99
C THR A 467 1.55 -11.06 0.89
N ILE A 468 2.73 -11.67 0.93
CA ILE A 468 3.38 -12.54 -0.08
C ILE A 468 3.65 -11.79 -1.38
N THR A 469 2.62 -11.20 -1.98
CA THR A 469 2.73 -10.29 -3.11
C THR A 469 2.45 -8.85 -2.65
N TRP A 470 2.92 -7.87 -3.40
CA TRP A 470 2.69 -6.46 -3.04
C TRP A 470 1.21 -6.13 -2.85
N GLN A 471 0.36 -6.52 -3.80
CA GLN A 471 -1.08 -6.25 -3.73
C GLN A 471 -1.85 -7.21 -2.81
N GLY A 472 -1.23 -8.30 -2.33
CA GLY A 472 -1.92 -9.35 -1.58
C GLY A 472 -2.87 -10.20 -2.44
N THR A 473 -2.82 -10.05 -3.75
CA THR A 473 -3.57 -10.84 -4.75
C THR A 473 -2.72 -12.00 -5.26
N ASP A 474 -3.34 -12.88 -6.06
CA ASP A 474 -2.67 -14.04 -6.68
C ASP A 474 -2.01 -14.97 -5.64
N THR A 475 -2.56 -15.03 -4.43
CA THR A 475 -2.14 -15.89 -3.34
C THR A 475 -3.09 -17.09 -3.18
N SER A 476 -2.57 -18.18 -2.65
CA SER A 476 -3.32 -19.42 -2.38
C SER A 476 -3.11 -19.87 -0.94
N SER A 477 -3.90 -20.82 -0.46
CA SER A 477 -3.74 -21.34 0.91
C SER A 477 -2.38 -22.02 1.15
N SER A 478 -1.68 -22.45 0.10
CA SER A 478 -0.32 -23.01 0.22
C SER A 478 0.74 -21.96 0.59
N ASP A 479 0.49 -20.69 0.32
CA ASP A 479 1.39 -19.58 0.70
C ASP A 479 1.34 -19.31 2.22
N PHE A 480 0.31 -19.83 2.92
CA PHE A 480 0.02 -19.55 4.33
C PHE A 480 0.01 -20.82 5.18
N THR A 481 1.09 -21.59 5.16
CA THR A 481 1.19 -22.92 5.80
C THR A 481 0.87 -22.90 7.30
N ASN A 482 1.09 -21.77 7.99
CA ASN A 482 0.79 -21.58 9.42
C ASN A 482 -0.50 -20.77 9.65
N GLY A 483 -1.25 -20.48 8.59
CA GLY A 483 -2.47 -19.69 8.63
C GLY A 483 -3.73 -20.53 8.82
N GLN A 484 -4.77 -19.90 9.36
CA GLN A 484 -6.12 -20.44 9.40
C GLN A 484 -7.11 -19.33 9.04
N THR A 485 -8.00 -19.62 8.09
CA THR A 485 -9.04 -18.63 7.71
C THR A 485 -10.05 -18.44 8.85
N ILE A 486 -10.73 -17.30 8.84
CA ILE A 486 -11.78 -16.99 9.82
C ILE A 486 -12.87 -18.07 9.79
N GLY A 487 -13.28 -18.49 8.60
CA GLY A 487 -14.32 -19.52 8.46
C GLY A 487 -13.91 -20.86 9.01
N GLN A 488 -12.70 -21.33 8.71
CA GLN A 488 -12.14 -22.57 9.26
C GLN A 488 -12.03 -22.51 10.79
N ALA A 489 -11.59 -21.36 11.33
CA ALA A 489 -11.46 -21.15 12.77
C ALA A 489 -12.82 -21.17 13.48
N ILE A 490 -13.81 -20.46 12.96
CA ILE A 490 -15.18 -20.49 13.51
C ILE A 490 -15.75 -21.90 13.43
N ALA A 491 -15.63 -22.57 12.27
CA ALA A 491 -16.15 -23.93 12.09
C ALA A 491 -15.53 -24.92 13.07
N SER A 492 -14.21 -24.89 13.26
CA SER A 492 -13.53 -25.77 14.21
C SER A 492 -13.94 -25.47 15.66
N THR A 493 -14.04 -24.18 16.05
CA THR A 493 -14.44 -23.79 17.40
C THR A 493 -15.89 -24.17 17.71
N VAL A 494 -16.81 -23.98 16.76
CA VAL A 494 -18.22 -24.40 16.90
C VAL A 494 -18.33 -25.91 17.11
N ARG A 495 -17.62 -26.71 16.31
CA ARG A 495 -17.61 -28.18 16.42
C ARG A 495 -17.02 -28.64 17.75
N MET A 496 -15.91 -28.06 18.19
CA MET A 496 -15.30 -28.37 19.50
C MET A 496 -16.26 -28.12 20.66
N ASN A 497 -17.20 -27.18 20.53
CA ASN A 497 -18.19 -26.84 21.54
C ASN A 497 -19.57 -27.48 21.26
N GLY A 498 -19.61 -28.64 20.57
CA GLY A 498 -20.78 -29.48 20.38
C GLY A 498 -21.80 -28.98 19.35
N GLY A 499 -21.45 -27.96 18.57
CA GLY A 499 -22.27 -27.42 17.50
C GLY A 499 -21.97 -28.08 16.13
N ASN A 500 -22.68 -27.58 15.11
CA ASN A 500 -22.48 -27.97 13.71
C ASN A 500 -22.15 -26.70 12.88
N ALA A 501 -21.17 -26.81 12.00
CA ALA A 501 -20.78 -25.68 11.16
C ALA A 501 -20.55 -26.12 9.71
N ALA A 502 -21.08 -25.34 8.77
CA ALA A 502 -20.87 -25.48 7.35
C ALA A 502 -20.27 -24.19 6.79
N ILE A 503 -19.29 -24.32 5.87
CA ILE A 503 -18.73 -23.21 5.10
C ILE A 503 -19.30 -23.31 3.69
N SER A 504 -19.93 -22.24 3.23
CA SER A 504 -20.52 -22.14 1.88
C SER A 504 -20.52 -20.66 1.48
N ALA A 505 -19.58 -20.27 0.62
CA ALA A 505 -19.43 -18.86 0.22
C ALA A 505 -20.72 -18.25 -0.36
N ASP A 506 -21.49 -19.04 -1.10
CA ASP A 506 -22.78 -18.65 -1.66
C ASP A 506 -23.96 -18.83 -0.67
N GLY A 507 -23.69 -19.31 0.54
CA GLY A 507 -24.67 -19.45 1.61
C GLY A 507 -25.70 -20.58 1.40
N GLN A 508 -25.34 -21.65 0.68
CA GLN A 508 -26.16 -22.85 0.59
C GLN A 508 -26.09 -23.67 1.87
N TYR A 509 -27.20 -24.29 2.28
CA TYR A 509 -27.25 -25.13 3.45
C TYR A 509 -28.26 -26.27 3.27
N GLN A 510 -27.98 -27.44 3.87
CA GLN A 510 -28.89 -28.59 3.89
C GLN A 510 -29.82 -28.56 5.10
N THR A 511 -29.33 -28.07 6.23
CA THR A 511 -30.11 -27.92 7.47
C THR A 511 -30.15 -26.45 7.83
N LYS A 512 -31.37 -25.92 8.15
CA LYS A 512 -31.51 -24.50 8.54
C LYS A 512 -30.58 -24.18 9.70
N PRO A 513 -29.66 -23.21 9.54
CA PRO A 513 -28.76 -22.78 10.61
C PRO A 513 -29.50 -21.92 11.64
N ASP A 514 -29.03 -21.92 12.88
CA ASP A 514 -29.48 -21.00 13.93
C ASP A 514 -28.94 -19.57 13.69
N VAL A 515 -27.76 -19.48 13.11
CA VAL A 515 -27.07 -18.22 12.79
C VAL A 515 -26.18 -18.38 11.55
N ALA A 516 -26.13 -17.33 10.75
CA ALA A 516 -25.17 -17.20 9.66
C ALA A 516 -24.11 -16.16 10.01
N VAL A 517 -22.84 -16.47 9.83
CA VAL A 517 -21.71 -15.53 9.88
C VAL A 517 -21.34 -15.21 8.45
N VAL A 518 -21.63 -14.00 8.00
CA VAL A 518 -21.34 -13.53 6.63
C VAL A 518 -20.06 -12.70 6.69
N ILE A 519 -18.99 -13.21 6.06
CA ILE A 519 -17.69 -12.55 6.02
C ILE A 519 -17.54 -11.91 4.64
N LEU A 520 -17.45 -10.59 4.60
CA LEU A 520 -17.35 -9.80 3.38
C LEU A 520 -16.56 -8.51 3.63
N GLY A 521 -16.18 -7.84 2.56
CA GLY A 521 -15.40 -6.61 2.68
C GLY A 521 -14.66 -6.24 1.40
N GLU A 522 -13.59 -5.45 1.56
CA GLU A 522 -12.72 -5.06 0.44
C GLU A 522 -11.87 -6.25 -0.04
N THR A 523 -11.58 -6.28 -1.34
CA THR A 523 -10.53 -7.14 -1.89
C THR A 523 -9.15 -6.55 -1.56
N PRO A 524 -8.08 -7.37 -1.47
CA PRO A 524 -6.73 -6.85 -1.19
C PRO A 524 -6.26 -5.79 -2.19
N TYR A 525 -5.54 -4.81 -1.69
CA TYR A 525 -4.87 -3.76 -2.46
C TYR A 525 -3.69 -3.20 -1.66
N ALA A 526 -2.73 -2.58 -2.37
CA ALA A 526 -1.68 -1.78 -1.77
C ALA A 526 -1.57 -0.42 -2.48
N GLU A 527 -1.18 0.61 -1.72
CA GLU A 527 -0.87 1.96 -2.20
C GLU A 527 -2.00 2.60 -3.00
N PHE A 528 -1.67 3.27 -4.11
CA PHE A 528 -2.60 3.98 -4.99
C PHE A 528 -3.70 3.10 -5.60
N GLU A 529 -3.50 1.76 -5.64
CA GLU A 529 -4.55 0.84 -6.08
C GLU A 529 -5.73 0.80 -5.10
N GLY A 530 -5.50 1.20 -3.87
CA GLY A 530 -6.52 1.34 -2.86
C GLY A 530 -7.16 2.71 -2.77
N ASP A 531 -6.75 3.70 -3.58
CA ASP A 531 -7.39 5.02 -3.60
C ASP A 531 -8.83 4.92 -4.10
N VAL A 532 -9.75 5.55 -3.39
CA VAL A 532 -11.18 5.54 -3.72
C VAL A 532 -11.74 6.96 -3.79
N PRO A 533 -12.78 7.21 -4.61
CA PRO A 533 -13.36 8.54 -4.72
C PRO A 533 -14.22 8.95 -3.50
N ASP A 534 -14.72 7.98 -2.77
CA ASP A 534 -15.59 8.15 -1.59
C ASP A 534 -15.49 6.93 -0.65
N LEU A 535 -16.16 6.96 0.48
CA LEU A 535 -16.11 5.91 1.50
C LEU A 535 -17.28 4.91 1.41
N ALA A 536 -18.00 4.83 0.28
CA ALA A 536 -19.08 3.86 0.13
C ALA A 536 -18.53 2.44 -0.01
N PHE A 537 -19.02 1.52 0.81
CA PHE A 537 -18.85 0.11 0.54
C PHE A 537 -19.81 -0.32 -0.58
N ARG A 538 -19.26 -0.67 -1.72
CA ARG A 538 -20.02 -1.12 -2.90
C ARG A 538 -20.15 -2.64 -2.87
N ALA A 539 -21.09 -3.13 -2.01
CA ALA A 539 -21.38 -4.55 -1.95
C ALA A 539 -21.82 -5.07 -3.32
N LYS A 540 -21.27 -6.22 -3.71
CA LYS A 540 -21.68 -6.87 -4.96
C LYS A 540 -23.13 -7.35 -4.88
N PRO A 541 -23.88 -7.40 -6.00
CA PRO A 541 -25.28 -7.87 -5.99
C PRO A 541 -25.46 -9.25 -5.34
N ALA A 542 -24.50 -10.16 -5.51
CA ALA A 542 -24.54 -11.48 -4.88
C ALA A 542 -24.43 -11.43 -3.34
N GLU A 543 -23.65 -10.49 -2.79
CA GLU A 543 -23.47 -10.31 -1.34
C GLU A 543 -24.73 -9.75 -0.68
N THR A 544 -25.37 -8.75 -1.31
CA THR A 544 -26.65 -8.21 -0.83
C THR A 544 -27.78 -9.24 -0.96
N ALA A 545 -27.85 -9.98 -2.06
CA ALA A 545 -28.82 -11.06 -2.25
C ALA A 545 -28.63 -12.20 -1.24
N LEU A 546 -27.39 -12.55 -0.88
CA LEU A 546 -27.09 -13.54 0.14
C LEU A 546 -27.72 -13.18 1.49
N ILE A 547 -27.44 -11.96 1.99
CA ILE A 547 -27.97 -11.51 3.28
C ILE A 547 -29.50 -11.42 3.24
N ALA A 548 -30.08 -10.85 2.18
CA ALA A 548 -31.52 -10.75 2.02
C ALA A 548 -32.19 -12.13 2.04
N ARG A 549 -31.64 -13.13 1.36
CA ARG A 549 -32.14 -14.52 1.36
C ARG A 549 -32.07 -15.14 2.74
N LEU A 550 -30.97 -15.00 3.46
CA LEU A 550 -30.84 -15.51 4.83
C LEU A 550 -31.90 -14.89 5.75
N LYS A 551 -32.09 -13.58 5.68
CA LYS A 551 -33.11 -12.87 6.47
C LYS A 551 -34.54 -13.30 6.09
N ALA A 552 -34.84 -13.53 4.81
CA ALA A 552 -36.14 -14.02 4.35
C ALA A 552 -36.47 -15.43 4.89
N HIS A 553 -35.45 -16.21 5.27
CA HIS A 553 -35.60 -17.52 5.92
C HIS A 553 -35.52 -17.43 7.45
N ASP A 554 -35.68 -16.25 8.07
CA ASP A 554 -35.58 -16.01 9.51
C ASP A 554 -34.26 -16.53 10.12
N ILE A 555 -33.15 -16.44 9.38
CA ILE A 555 -31.81 -16.75 9.89
C ILE A 555 -31.20 -15.46 10.42
N ARG A 556 -30.71 -15.51 11.66
CA ARG A 556 -29.97 -14.36 12.25
C ARG A 556 -28.60 -14.23 11.61
N VAL A 557 -28.19 -13.00 11.34
CA VAL A 557 -26.96 -12.70 10.58
C VAL A 557 -25.97 -11.91 11.42
N VAL A 558 -24.76 -12.45 11.54
CA VAL A 558 -23.56 -11.74 12.02
C VAL A 558 -22.76 -11.34 10.77
N VAL A 559 -22.48 -10.05 10.59
CA VAL A 559 -21.55 -9.58 9.58
C VAL A 559 -20.15 -9.41 10.20
N VAL A 560 -19.15 -10.03 9.61
CA VAL A 560 -17.72 -9.80 9.87
C VAL A 560 -17.16 -9.03 8.68
N PHE A 561 -16.86 -7.76 8.89
CA PHE A 561 -16.47 -6.83 7.83
C PHE A 561 -14.96 -6.69 7.76
N LEU A 562 -14.38 -7.10 6.63
CA LEU A 562 -12.95 -7.01 6.33
C LEU A 562 -12.68 -5.74 5.51
N SER A 563 -11.90 -4.81 6.04
CA SER A 563 -11.60 -3.57 5.33
C SER A 563 -10.32 -2.89 5.81
N GLY A 564 -9.66 -2.18 4.90
CA GLY A 564 -8.51 -1.35 5.21
C GLY A 564 -8.87 0.04 5.76
N ARG A 565 -10.17 0.34 5.92
CA ARG A 565 -10.68 1.64 6.36
C ARG A 565 -12.11 1.54 6.87
N PRO A 566 -12.59 2.45 7.76
CA PRO A 566 -14.01 2.64 7.96
C PRO A 566 -14.73 3.05 6.68
N MET A 567 -15.85 2.40 6.40
CA MET A 567 -16.65 2.66 5.20
C MET A 567 -18.12 2.88 5.55
N PHE A 568 -18.84 3.57 4.71
CA PHE A 568 -20.29 3.67 4.81
C PHE A 568 -20.93 2.30 4.54
N THR A 569 -21.53 1.75 5.58
CA THR A 569 -22.13 0.42 5.59
C THR A 569 -23.57 0.43 6.14
N GLY A 570 -24.26 1.57 6.04
CA GLY A 570 -25.63 1.75 6.61
C GLY A 570 -26.59 0.63 6.24
N PRO A 571 -26.75 0.25 4.97
CA PRO A 571 -27.63 -0.85 4.56
C PRO A 571 -27.25 -2.19 5.21
N LEU A 572 -25.97 -2.52 5.30
CA LEU A 572 -25.49 -3.76 5.93
C LEU A 572 -25.73 -3.76 7.45
N LEU A 573 -25.45 -2.63 8.11
CA LEU A 573 -25.72 -2.47 9.55
C LEU A 573 -27.20 -2.67 9.88
N ASN A 574 -28.12 -2.20 9.02
CA ASN A 574 -29.55 -2.38 9.24
C ASN A 574 -30.01 -3.82 9.03
N GLN A 575 -29.42 -4.55 8.09
CA GLN A 575 -29.75 -5.96 7.82
C GLN A 575 -29.14 -6.93 8.84
N ALA A 576 -27.94 -6.64 9.35
CA ALA A 576 -27.23 -7.50 10.30
C ALA A 576 -27.87 -7.42 11.69
N ASP A 577 -27.91 -8.55 12.41
CA ASP A 577 -28.28 -8.60 13.83
C ASP A 577 -27.06 -8.27 14.72
N ALA A 578 -25.84 -8.63 14.28
CA ALA A 578 -24.58 -8.19 14.85
C ALA A 578 -23.59 -7.78 13.73
N PHE A 579 -22.72 -6.81 14.02
CA PHE A 579 -21.75 -6.30 13.06
C PHE A 579 -20.40 -6.07 13.73
N VAL A 580 -19.35 -6.67 13.17
CA VAL A 580 -17.98 -6.62 13.67
C VAL A 580 -17.08 -6.03 12.60
N ALA A 581 -16.39 -4.93 12.88
CA ALA A 581 -15.29 -4.44 12.08
C ALA A 581 -14.05 -5.27 12.45
N ALA A 582 -13.60 -6.10 11.51
CA ALA A 582 -12.48 -7.03 11.72
C ALA A 582 -11.19 -6.54 11.08
N TRP A 583 -11.24 -5.47 10.30
CA TRP A 583 -10.11 -4.88 9.60
C TRP A 583 -9.45 -5.91 8.66
N LEU A 584 -8.13 -6.06 8.78
CA LEU A 584 -7.30 -7.05 8.09
C LEU A 584 -6.54 -7.83 9.18
N PRO A 585 -7.14 -8.90 9.75
CA PRO A 585 -6.66 -9.51 11.01
C PRO A 585 -5.42 -10.42 10.85
N GLY A 586 -4.86 -10.56 9.65
CA GLY A 586 -3.69 -11.39 9.39
C GLY A 586 -4.04 -12.90 9.33
N THR A 587 -3.04 -13.76 9.52
CA THR A 587 -3.20 -15.21 9.26
C THR A 587 -3.90 -15.98 10.37
N GLN A 588 -4.15 -15.39 11.54
CA GLN A 588 -4.66 -16.13 12.71
C GLN A 588 -6.17 -15.93 12.93
N GLY A 589 -7.01 -16.50 12.05
CA GLY A 589 -8.47 -16.45 12.16
C GLY A 589 -9.03 -17.01 13.49
N ARG A 590 -8.24 -17.82 14.21
CA ARG A 590 -8.61 -18.30 15.57
C ARG A 590 -8.85 -17.15 16.54
N GLY A 591 -8.12 -16.04 16.43
CA GLY A 591 -8.34 -14.86 17.25
C GLY A 591 -9.75 -14.27 17.05
N VAL A 592 -10.26 -14.32 15.82
CA VAL A 592 -11.64 -13.90 15.53
C VAL A 592 -12.66 -14.88 16.15
N ALA A 593 -12.43 -16.19 16.01
CA ALA A 593 -13.31 -17.21 16.60
C ALA A 593 -13.35 -17.15 18.14
N ASP A 594 -12.23 -16.82 18.82
CA ASP A 594 -12.13 -16.66 20.28
C ASP A 594 -13.08 -15.63 20.84
N VAL A 595 -13.42 -14.62 20.03
CA VAL A 595 -14.31 -13.53 20.43
C VAL A 595 -15.75 -13.80 20.01
N LEU A 596 -15.97 -14.47 18.84
CA LEU A 596 -17.31 -14.65 18.29
C LEU A 596 -18.05 -15.87 18.83
N VAL A 597 -17.36 -16.93 19.26
CA VAL A 597 -17.98 -18.22 19.60
C VAL A 597 -17.85 -18.51 21.10
N ALA A 598 -18.95 -18.92 21.72
CA ALA A 598 -18.96 -19.32 23.11
C ALA A 598 -18.25 -20.68 23.30
N GLY A 599 -17.41 -20.78 24.32
CA GLY A 599 -16.85 -22.02 24.80
C GLY A 599 -17.86 -22.84 25.61
N ALA A 600 -17.43 -24.00 26.17
CA ALA A 600 -18.27 -24.91 26.93
C ALA A 600 -18.96 -24.25 28.15
N ASN A 601 -18.39 -23.16 28.68
CA ASN A 601 -18.95 -22.39 29.79
C ASN A 601 -20.02 -21.37 29.37
N GLY A 602 -20.41 -21.34 28.09
CA GLY A 602 -21.36 -20.40 27.52
C GLY A 602 -20.85 -18.97 27.31
N LYS A 603 -19.57 -18.71 27.56
CA LYS A 603 -18.92 -17.40 27.33
C LYS A 603 -17.87 -17.51 26.22
N ALA A 604 -17.65 -16.43 25.48
CA ALA A 604 -16.51 -16.33 24.57
C ALA A 604 -15.18 -16.46 25.35
N LEU A 605 -14.14 -16.94 24.70
CA LEU A 605 -12.82 -17.03 25.31
C LEU A 605 -12.26 -15.64 25.64
N ARG A 606 -12.56 -14.65 24.78
CA ARG A 606 -12.16 -13.24 24.95
C ARG A 606 -13.35 -12.32 24.72
N ASP A 607 -13.39 -11.19 25.43
CA ASP A 607 -14.36 -10.12 25.16
C ASP A 607 -13.84 -9.18 24.07
N PHE A 608 -14.71 -8.39 23.49
CA PHE A 608 -14.35 -7.29 22.60
C PHE A 608 -13.68 -6.17 23.39
N THR A 609 -12.40 -5.92 23.13
CA THR A 609 -11.64 -4.83 23.74
C THR A 609 -11.29 -3.75 22.73
N GLY A 610 -11.36 -4.04 21.44
CA GLY A 610 -11.03 -3.11 20.38
C GLY A 610 -11.91 -1.86 20.36
N ARG A 611 -11.32 -0.74 19.96
CA ARG A 611 -11.97 0.57 19.83
C ARG A 611 -11.64 1.16 18.47
N LEU A 612 -12.58 1.86 17.84
CA LEU A 612 -12.34 2.49 16.54
C LEU A 612 -11.12 3.40 16.55
N PRO A 613 -10.10 3.15 15.72
CA PRO A 613 -8.94 4.03 15.60
C PRO A 613 -9.22 5.22 14.67
N PHE A 614 -10.28 5.14 13.90
CA PHE A 614 -10.82 6.17 13.02
C PHE A 614 -12.33 6.28 13.22
N ALA A 615 -12.90 7.44 12.94
CA ALA A 615 -14.35 7.60 12.94
C ALA A 615 -15.02 6.72 11.88
N TRP A 616 -16.18 6.13 12.18
CA TRP A 616 -16.99 5.39 11.23
C TRP A 616 -17.99 6.33 10.56
N PRO A 617 -18.06 6.41 9.22
CA PRO A 617 -18.86 7.42 8.53
C PRO A 617 -20.37 7.14 8.59
N ALA A 618 -21.17 8.20 8.71
CA ALA A 618 -22.63 8.16 8.61
C ALA A 618 -23.14 8.26 7.16
N ASP A 619 -22.31 8.73 6.25
CA ASP A 619 -22.49 8.76 4.80
C ASP A 619 -21.13 8.56 4.12
N ALA A 620 -21.08 8.40 2.80
CA ALA A 620 -19.85 8.05 2.09
C ALA A 620 -18.93 9.23 1.76
N ARG A 621 -19.26 10.44 2.18
CA ARG A 621 -18.43 11.62 1.89
C ARG A 621 -17.15 11.63 2.73
N SER A 622 -16.09 12.18 2.16
CA SER A 622 -14.82 12.45 2.86
C SER A 622 -14.45 13.93 2.68
N PRO A 623 -13.87 14.58 3.72
CA PRO A 623 -13.61 14.04 5.05
C PRO A 623 -14.90 13.74 5.84
N ILE A 624 -14.81 12.87 6.85
CA ILE A 624 -15.96 12.50 7.67
C ILE A 624 -16.37 13.67 8.57
N LEU A 625 -17.40 14.39 8.18
CA LEU A 625 -17.91 15.55 8.93
C LEU A 625 -18.84 15.14 10.07
N THR A 626 -19.63 14.08 9.85
CA THR A 626 -20.59 13.55 10.81
C THR A 626 -20.35 12.05 10.97
N PRO A 627 -19.68 11.61 12.03
CA PRO A 627 -19.46 10.18 12.25
C PRO A 627 -20.75 9.49 12.71
N LEU A 628 -20.98 8.27 12.22
CA LEU A 628 -21.96 7.35 12.82
C LEU A 628 -21.45 6.85 14.17
N PHE A 629 -20.17 6.50 14.23
CA PHE A 629 -19.47 6.17 15.46
C PHE A 629 -18.17 6.96 15.56
N ALA A 630 -17.95 7.61 16.69
CA ALA A 630 -16.76 8.41 16.95
C ALA A 630 -15.52 7.51 17.14
N VAL A 631 -14.33 8.08 16.97
CA VAL A 631 -13.08 7.45 17.40
C VAL A 631 -13.19 7.01 18.86
N GLY A 632 -12.71 5.80 19.17
CA GLY A 632 -12.82 5.21 20.50
C GLY A 632 -14.13 4.44 20.76
N TYR A 633 -15.10 4.45 19.83
CA TYR A 633 -16.30 3.64 19.96
C TYR A 633 -15.98 2.14 19.83
N GLY A 634 -16.73 1.32 20.56
CA GLY A 634 -16.73 -0.14 20.52
C GLY A 634 -17.54 -0.70 21.65
N LEU A 635 -18.44 -1.65 21.34
CA LEU A 635 -19.19 -2.40 22.33
C LEU A 635 -18.36 -3.56 22.89
N SER A 636 -18.82 -4.13 24.02
CA SER A 636 -18.29 -5.36 24.58
C SER A 636 -19.43 -6.20 25.15
N TYR A 637 -19.18 -7.44 25.51
CA TYR A 637 -20.17 -8.27 26.23
C TYR A 637 -20.51 -7.70 27.59
N ALA A 638 -19.53 -7.06 28.25
CA ALA A 638 -19.72 -6.41 29.53
C ALA A 638 -20.53 -5.09 29.42
N HIS A 639 -20.45 -4.42 28.25
CA HIS A 639 -21.12 -3.13 28.02
C HIS A 639 -21.93 -3.18 26.71
N PRO A 640 -23.06 -3.91 26.69
CA PRO A 640 -23.90 -4.02 25.52
C PRO A 640 -24.72 -2.74 25.30
N ALA A 641 -25.00 -2.45 24.02
CA ALA A 641 -25.97 -1.45 23.63
C ALA A 641 -26.74 -1.90 22.38
N GLN A 642 -27.96 -1.38 22.23
CA GLN A 642 -28.78 -1.63 21.05
C GLN A 642 -28.55 -0.52 20.02
N LEU A 643 -28.34 -0.88 18.78
CA LEU A 643 -28.26 0.05 17.66
C LEU A 643 -29.62 0.09 16.95
N GLY A 644 -30.27 1.25 16.91
CA GLY A 644 -31.46 1.51 16.12
C GLY A 644 -31.16 1.51 14.61
N ARG A 645 -32.19 1.77 13.82
CA ARG A 645 -32.00 1.90 12.36
C ARG A 645 -31.14 3.13 12.06
N VAL A 646 -30.11 2.93 11.21
CA VAL A 646 -29.20 3.98 10.77
C VAL A 646 -29.55 4.45 9.35
N ASN A 647 -28.99 5.59 8.93
CA ASN A 647 -29.15 6.13 7.59
C ASN A 647 -28.61 5.16 6.52
N GLU A 648 -29.34 5.03 5.41
CA GLU A 648 -28.96 4.20 4.26
C GLU A 648 -28.61 5.02 3.01
N ASP A 649 -28.74 6.35 3.07
CA ASP A 649 -28.37 7.24 1.98
C ASP A 649 -26.84 7.49 2.01
N PRO A 650 -26.08 7.02 1.03
CA PRO A 650 -24.63 7.19 0.98
C PRO A 650 -24.21 8.64 0.68
N ARG A 651 -25.10 9.45 0.10
CA ARG A 651 -24.79 10.78 -0.46
C ARG A 651 -23.60 10.76 -1.44
N ALA A 652 -23.46 9.68 -2.16
CA ALA A 652 -22.44 9.44 -3.18
C ALA A 652 -23.05 8.61 -4.32
N ASP A 653 -22.44 8.69 -5.49
CA ASP A 653 -22.81 7.83 -6.62
C ASP A 653 -22.29 6.40 -6.37
N LEU A 654 -23.19 5.43 -6.30
CA LEU A 654 -22.86 4.02 -6.12
C LEU A 654 -22.61 3.27 -7.43
N SER A 655 -22.54 3.95 -8.55
CA SER A 655 -22.17 3.34 -9.83
C SER A 655 -20.83 2.59 -9.68
N PRO A 656 -20.64 1.49 -10.43
CA PRO A 656 -19.37 0.77 -10.42
C PRO A 656 -18.21 1.71 -10.74
N LEU A 657 -17.13 1.66 -9.94
CA LEU A 657 -15.94 2.50 -10.13
C LEU A 657 -15.20 2.18 -11.42
N VAL A 658 -15.32 0.94 -11.87
CA VAL A 658 -14.75 0.44 -13.13
C VAL A 658 -15.87 0.27 -14.14
N PRO A 659 -15.82 0.95 -15.30
CA PRO A 659 -16.79 0.74 -16.37
C PRO A 659 -16.81 -0.72 -16.83
N ALA A 660 -17.99 -1.25 -17.09
CA ALA A 660 -18.16 -2.62 -17.60
C ALA A 660 -17.46 -2.87 -18.96
N THR A 661 -17.05 -1.80 -19.63
CA THR A 661 -16.30 -1.79 -20.89
C THR A 661 -14.78 -1.81 -20.70
N SER A 662 -14.30 -1.96 -19.47
CA SER A 662 -12.87 -2.06 -19.13
C SER A 662 -12.51 -3.51 -18.82
N TYR A 663 -11.57 -4.07 -19.55
CA TYR A 663 -11.21 -5.49 -19.54
C TYR A 663 -9.86 -5.77 -18.92
N LEU A 664 -8.91 -4.84 -19.06
CA LEU A 664 -7.65 -4.81 -18.35
C LEU A 664 -7.41 -3.37 -17.92
N ILE A 665 -7.09 -3.16 -16.66
CA ILE A 665 -6.81 -1.84 -16.10
C ILE A 665 -5.55 -1.95 -15.27
N ARG A 666 -4.52 -1.18 -15.65
CA ARG A 666 -3.23 -1.19 -14.95
C ARG A 666 -2.70 -2.62 -14.76
N GLY A 667 -2.80 -3.44 -15.84
CA GLY A 667 -2.34 -4.83 -15.85
C GLY A 667 -3.24 -5.83 -15.12
N LYS A 668 -4.34 -5.40 -14.50
CA LYS A 668 -5.27 -6.26 -13.74
C LYS A 668 -6.58 -6.45 -14.50
N VAL A 669 -7.13 -7.65 -14.44
CA VAL A 669 -8.43 -7.99 -15.05
C VAL A 669 -9.52 -7.78 -13.99
N PRO A 670 -10.40 -6.75 -14.17
CA PRO A 670 -11.47 -6.49 -13.21
C PRO A 670 -12.57 -7.56 -13.28
N ALA A 671 -13.12 -7.94 -12.13
CA ALA A 671 -14.30 -8.80 -12.11
C ALA A 671 -15.48 -8.13 -12.86
N PRO A 672 -16.32 -8.89 -13.58
CA PRO A 672 -16.42 -10.36 -13.60
C PRO A 672 -15.53 -11.05 -14.65
N TRP A 673 -14.62 -10.33 -15.28
CA TRP A 673 -13.71 -10.86 -16.28
C TRP A 673 -12.61 -11.70 -15.64
N HIS A 674 -12.05 -12.65 -16.39
CA HIS A 674 -10.87 -13.43 -16.04
C HIS A 674 -10.00 -13.63 -17.28
N ILE A 675 -8.73 -13.98 -17.06
CA ILE A 675 -7.76 -14.18 -18.12
C ILE A 675 -7.43 -15.66 -18.27
N ASP A 676 -7.44 -16.14 -19.50
CA ASP A 676 -6.98 -17.47 -19.89
C ASP A 676 -5.79 -17.34 -20.86
N MET A 677 -4.83 -18.23 -20.73
CA MET A 677 -3.66 -18.29 -21.61
C MET A 677 -3.55 -19.69 -22.20
N ASP A 678 -3.52 -19.79 -23.52
CA ASP A 678 -3.22 -21.00 -24.24
C ASP A 678 -1.77 -20.99 -24.77
N GLY A 679 -1.18 -22.17 -24.87
CA GLY A 679 0.23 -22.26 -25.26
C GLY A 679 1.20 -22.02 -24.09
N ALA A 680 2.48 -21.78 -24.42
CA ALA A 680 3.48 -21.40 -23.44
C ALA A 680 3.63 -19.86 -23.43
N ILE A 681 2.84 -19.22 -22.57
CA ILE A 681 2.87 -17.79 -22.36
C ILE A 681 3.18 -17.54 -20.88
N SER A 682 4.22 -16.78 -20.60
CA SER A 682 4.47 -16.28 -19.25
C SER A 682 3.88 -14.89 -19.09
N ALA A 683 3.35 -14.61 -17.89
CA ALA A 683 2.79 -13.32 -17.53
C ALA A 683 3.35 -12.86 -16.18
N ALA A 684 3.75 -11.60 -16.09
CA ALA A 684 4.24 -10.97 -14.85
C ALA A 684 3.72 -9.55 -14.73
N ALA A 685 3.44 -9.11 -13.50
CA ALA A 685 3.23 -7.70 -13.21
C ALA A 685 4.57 -6.96 -13.37
N VAL A 686 4.54 -5.79 -14.01
CA VAL A 686 5.74 -4.98 -14.26
C VAL A 686 5.43 -3.49 -14.20
N ASP A 687 6.44 -2.71 -13.95
CA ASP A 687 6.39 -1.26 -13.98
C ASP A 687 6.39 -0.76 -15.43
N LEU A 688 5.46 0.08 -15.80
CA LEU A 688 5.42 0.78 -17.09
C LEU A 688 5.50 2.30 -16.91
N SER A 689 4.66 2.87 -16.06
CA SER A 689 4.65 4.29 -15.68
C SER A 689 4.65 4.46 -14.17
N ALA A 690 4.19 3.47 -13.44
CA ALA A 690 4.19 3.37 -11.99
C ALA A 690 4.45 1.92 -11.60
N GLN A 691 4.66 1.66 -10.32
CA GLN A 691 4.93 0.31 -9.83
C GLN A 691 3.77 -0.63 -10.19
N GLU A 692 4.09 -1.75 -10.85
CA GLU A 692 3.16 -2.81 -11.28
C GLU A 692 1.87 -2.32 -11.98
N ASP A 693 1.97 -1.23 -12.72
CA ASP A 693 0.82 -0.67 -13.44
C ASP A 693 0.58 -1.29 -14.82
N ALA A 694 1.24 -2.40 -15.13
CA ALA A 694 1.07 -3.14 -16.37
C ALA A 694 1.36 -4.63 -16.19
N ARG A 695 0.92 -5.44 -17.14
CA ARG A 695 1.23 -6.86 -17.22
C ARG A 695 2.01 -7.17 -18.48
N GLN A 696 3.21 -7.73 -18.31
CA GLN A 696 4.03 -8.22 -19.42
C GLN A 696 3.63 -9.64 -19.78
N PHE A 697 3.46 -9.89 -21.07
CA PHE A 697 3.22 -11.21 -21.65
C PHE A 697 4.35 -11.57 -22.61
N ARG A 698 4.84 -12.81 -22.51
CA ARG A 698 5.88 -13.34 -23.39
C ARG A 698 5.44 -14.66 -23.99
N TRP A 699 5.42 -14.74 -25.31
CA TRP A 699 5.06 -15.93 -26.07
C TRP A 699 6.29 -16.79 -26.34
N GLU A 700 6.50 -17.84 -25.57
CA GLU A 700 7.57 -18.83 -25.78
C GLU A 700 7.23 -19.74 -26.97
N ARG A 701 5.95 -20.01 -27.18
CA ARG A 701 5.37 -20.67 -28.35
C ARG A 701 4.16 -19.87 -28.83
N ALA A 702 3.73 -20.14 -30.09
CA ALA A 702 2.49 -19.54 -30.58
C ALA A 702 1.31 -19.90 -29.68
N GLY A 703 0.46 -18.91 -29.37
CA GLY A 703 -0.66 -19.06 -28.47
C GLY A 703 -1.46 -17.75 -28.35
N ALA A 704 -2.42 -17.71 -27.44
CA ALA A 704 -3.22 -16.53 -27.21
C ALA A 704 -3.49 -16.27 -25.73
N VAL A 705 -3.60 -15.00 -25.41
CA VAL A 705 -4.14 -14.48 -24.14
C VAL A 705 -5.59 -14.06 -24.40
N THR A 706 -6.55 -14.55 -23.61
CA THR A 706 -7.97 -14.27 -23.80
C THR A 706 -8.55 -13.75 -22.50
N ILE A 707 -9.31 -12.66 -22.55
CA ILE A 707 -10.14 -12.18 -21.45
C ILE A 707 -11.55 -12.68 -21.68
N ASN A 708 -12.07 -13.48 -20.75
CA ASN A 708 -13.37 -14.11 -20.79
C ASN A 708 -14.25 -13.66 -19.61
N GLY A 709 -15.59 -13.76 -19.80
CA GLY A 709 -16.54 -13.44 -18.75
C GLY A 709 -17.99 -13.65 -19.17
N PRO A 710 -18.94 -13.12 -18.40
CA PRO A 710 -20.35 -13.21 -18.77
C PRO A 710 -20.62 -12.45 -20.06
N ALA A 711 -21.52 -12.97 -20.89
CA ALA A 711 -21.93 -12.31 -22.13
C ALA A 711 -22.59 -10.96 -21.85
N VAL A 712 -22.06 -9.90 -22.46
CA VAL A 712 -22.58 -8.53 -22.35
C VAL A 712 -23.04 -8.01 -23.72
N ASN A 713 -24.06 -7.14 -23.71
CA ASN A 713 -24.53 -6.46 -24.91
C ASN A 713 -23.75 -5.16 -25.10
N LEU A 714 -23.00 -5.07 -26.21
CA LEU A 714 -22.15 -3.92 -26.56
C LEU A 714 -22.69 -3.17 -27.83
N LEU A 715 -23.93 -3.42 -28.23
CA LEU A 715 -24.58 -2.64 -29.30
C LEU A 715 -24.64 -1.14 -28.99
N PRO A 716 -24.87 -0.68 -27.73
CA PRO A 716 -24.84 0.75 -27.44
C PRO A 716 -23.47 1.38 -27.74
N GLN A 717 -22.39 0.71 -27.43
CA GLN A 717 -20.99 1.16 -27.66
C GLN A 717 -20.68 1.22 -29.17
N LEU A 718 -21.08 0.19 -29.89
CA LEU A 718 -20.98 0.19 -31.38
C LEU A 718 -21.75 1.38 -32.01
N ASN A 719 -23.00 1.62 -31.54
CA ASN A 719 -23.83 2.71 -32.06
C ASN A 719 -23.28 4.10 -31.66
N ALA A 720 -22.56 4.18 -30.54
CA ALA A 720 -21.87 5.39 -30.08
C ALA A 720 -20.56 5.66 -30.84
N GLY A 721 -20.16 4.77 -31.75
CA GLY A 721 -18.91 4.91 -32.53
C GLY A 721 -17.66 4.70 -31.71
N GLU A 722 -17.74 3.93 -30.62
CA GLU A 722 -16.58 3.65 -29.75
C GLU A 722 -15.57 2.70 -30.40
N ALA A 723 -14.38 2.60 -29.80
CA ALA A 723 -13.27 1.79 -30.26
C ALA A 723 -12.72 0.90 -29.14
N LEU A 724 -12.13 -0.23 -29.52
CA LEU A 724 -11.25 -1.02 -28.65
C LEU A 724 -9.91 -0.29 -28.58
N LEU A 725 -9.53 0.12 -27.37
CA LEU A 725 -8.30 0.81 -27.06
C LEU A 725 -7.37 -0.13 -26.30
N ILE A 726 -6.13 -0.29 -26.78
CA ILE A 726 -5.09 -1.09 -26.14
C ILE A 726 -3.90 -0.16 -25.86
N GLU A 727 -3.59 0.06 -24.60
CA GLU A 727 -2.42 0.82 -24.15
C GLU A 727 -1.31 -0.14 -23.73
N TRP A 728 -0.21 -0.11 -24.45
CA TRP A 728 0.88 -1.07 -24.30
C TRP A 728 2.24 -0.56 -24.76
N ARG A 729 3.27 -1.28 -24.38
CA ARG A 729 4.64 -1.18 -24.92
C ARG A 729 4.98 -2.50 -25.60
N ILE A 730 5.55 -2.43 -26.78
CA ILE A 730 6.04 -3.63 -27.48
C ILE A 730 7.49 -3.88 -27.05
N ASP A 731 7.69 -4.92 -26.27
CA ASP A 731 9.00 -5.28 -25.74
C ASP A 731 9.84 -6.06 -26.77
N ARG A 732 9.18 -6.91 -27.58
CA ARG A 732 9.79 -7.62 -28.71
C ARG A 732 8.78 -7.87 -29.83
N ALA A 733 8.97 -7.21 -30.96
CA ALA A 733 8.17 -7.42 -32.17
C ALA A 733 8.60 -8.70 -32.90
N VAL A 734 7.70 -9.24 -33.74
CA VAL A 734 7.93 -10.44 -34.57
C VAL A 734 7.52 -10.18 -36.03
N SER A 735 8.03 -10.97 -36.95
CA SER A 735 7.70 -10.84 -38.37
C SER A 735 6.32 -11.39 -38.76
N GLY A 736 5.72 -12.22 -37.90
CA GLY A 736 4.41 -12.83 -38.13
C GLY A 736 3.24 -11.95 -37.68
N PRO A 737 1.99 -12.39 -37.94
CA PRO A 737 0.79 -11.67 -37.52
C PRO A 737 0.64 -11.63 -36.00
N VAL A 738 0.17 -10.49 -35.49
CA VAL A 738 -0.27 -10.32 -34.11
C VAL A 738 -1.75 -9.95 -34.16
N VAL A 739 -2.60 -10.88 -33.76
CA VAL A 739 -4.03 -10.83 -34.05
C VAL A 739 -4.82 -10.50 -32.81
N ALA A 740 -5.50 -9.36 -32.83
CA ALA A 740 -6.50 -9.00 -31.83
C ALA A 740 -7.89 -9.46 -32.31
N THR A 741 -8.57 -10.28 -31.49
CA THR A 741 -9.94 -10.74 -31.76
C THR A 741 -10.90 -10.09 -30.77
N PHE A 742 -12.02 -9.57 -31.26
CA PHE A 742 -13.10 -8.99 -30.49
C PHE A 742 -14.44 -9.52 -30.96
N ALA A 743 -15.24 -10.06 -30.07
CA ALA A 743 -16.61 -10.56 -30.36
C ALA A 743 -16.67 -11.52 -31.57
N GLY A 744 -15.62 -12.31 -31.80
CA GLY A 744 -15.52 -13.30 -32.88
C GLY A 744 -14.88 -12.80 -34.18
N ALA A 745 -14.65 -11.51 -34.38
CA ALA A 745 -13.94 -10.96 -35.54
C ALA A 745 -12.49 -10.60 -35.21
N SER A 746 -11.59 -10.72 -36.16
CA SER A 746 -10.14 -10.60 -35.93
C SER A 746 -9.50 -9.49 -36.77
N ALA A 747 -8.54 -8.79 -36.19
CA ALA A 747 -7.74 -7.74 -36.80
C ALA A 747 -6.25 -8.07 -36.65
N ASP A 748 -5.48 -7.99 -37.73
CA ASP A 748 -4.01 -8.12 -37.68
C ASP A 748 -3.37 -6.77 -37.38
N LEU A 749 -2.69 -6.69 -36.25
CA LEU A 749 -1.97 -5.51 -35.76
C LEU A 749 -0.46 -5.57 -36.07
N GLY A 750 0.06 -6.69 -36.64
CA GLY A 750 1.49 -6.97 -36.74
C GLY A 750 2.28 -5.86 -37.41
N ASP A 751 1.81 -5.31 -38.55
CA ASP A 751 2.49 -4.22 -39.25
C ASP A 751 2.53 -2.92 -38.41
N ALA A 752 1.42 -2.54 -37.82
CA ALA A 752 1.35 -1.35 -36.96
C ALA A 752 2.28 -1.45 -35.74
N LEU A 753 2.38 -2.65 -35.16
CA LEU A 753 3.24 -2.87 -33.99
C LEU A 753 4.75 -2.91 -34.35
N ARG A 754 5.10 -3.37 -35.56
CA ARG A 754 6.49 -3.31 -36.07
C ARG A 754 6.93 -1.88 -36.39
N ALA A 755 6.01 -1.02 -36.78
CA ALA A 755 6.25 0.40 -37.02
C ALA A 755 6.33 1.25 -35.77
N ALA A 756 5.88 0.73 -34.63
CA ALA A 756 5.87 1.46 -33.36
C ALA A 756 7.30 1.71 -32.86
N PRO A 757 7.58 2.89 -32.27
CA PRO A 757 8.88 3.17 -31.67
C PRO A 757 9.19 2.17 -30.56
N ALA A 758 10.37 1.54 -30.60
CA ALA A 758 10.78 0.58 -29.58
C ALA A 758 10.82 1.21 -28.18
N GLY A 759 10.31 0.50 -27.18
CA GLY A 759 10.35 0.92 -25.77
C GLY A 759 9.40 2.06 -25.38
N THR A 760 8.56 2.55 -26.32
CA THR A 760 7.57 3.59 -26.02
C THR A 760 6.20 3.00 -25.69
N ILE A 761 5.44 3.70 -24.85
CA ILE A 761 4.04 3.39 -24.61
C ILE A 761 3.24 3.93 -25.79
N ILE A 762 2.45 3.06 -26.42
CA ILE A 762 1.56 3.41 -27.53
C ILE A 762 0.13 3.04 -27.19
N GLN A 763 -0.83 3.76 -27.78
CA GLN A 763 -2.24 3.37 -27.79
C GLN A 763 -2.61 2.88 -29.19
N THR A 764 -3.01 1.62 -29.28
CA THR A 764 -3.60 1.06 -30.50
C THR A 764 -5.11 1.18 -30.39
N GLU A 765 -5.72 1.66 -31.45
CA GLU A 765 -7.14 1.90 -31.54
C GLU A 765 -7.74 1.10 -32.71
N VAL A 766 -8.78 0.31 -32.41
CA VAL A 766 -9.55 -0.40 -33.45
C VAL A 766 -11.03 -0.03 -33.30
N PRO A 767 -11.61 0.77 -34.22
CA PRO A 767 -13.01 1.13 -34.17
C PRO A 767 -13.91 -0.12 -34.13
N LEU A 768 -14.92 -0.16 -33.27
CA LEU A 768 -15.86 -1.29 -33.18
C LEU A 768 -16.57 -1.56 -34.50
N ALA A 769 -16.78 -0.53 -35.28
CA ALA A 769 -17.33 -0.65 -36.63
C ALA A 769 -16.49 -1.57 -37.56
N CYS A 770 -15.17 -1.67 -37.33
CA CYS A 770 -14.30 -2.56 -38.12
C CYS A 770 -14.63 -4.03 -37.85
N PHE A 771 -14.75 -4.38 -36.57
CA PHE A 771 -15.16 -5.72 -36.15
C PHE A 771 -16.60 -6.04 -36.59
N SER A 772 -17.52 -5.07 -36.53
CA SER A 772 -18.92 -5.23 -36.98
C SER A 772 -18.98 -5.56 -38.48
N LYS A 773 -18.18 -4.87 -39.30
CA LYS A 773 -18.09 -5.16 -40.76
C LYS A 773 -17.51 -6.54 -41.04
N ALA A 774 -16.69 -7.07 -40.14
CA ALA A 774 -16.09 -8.40 -40.21
C ALA A 774 -16.97 -9.49 -39.56
N GLY A 775 -18.21 -9.18 -39.18
CA GLY A 775 -19.18 -10.16 -38.69
C GLY A 775 -19.22 -10.39 -37.18
N ALA A 776 -18.58 -9.50 -36.36
CA ALA A 776 -18.64 -9.61 -34.89
C ALA A 776 -20.05 -9.53 -34.34
N ASN A 777 -20.34 -10.37 -33.33
CA ASN A 777 -21.65 -10.38 -32.63
C ASN A 777 -21.60 -9.51 -31.37
N PHE A 778 -22.12 -8.30 -31.44
CA PHE A 778 -22.15 -7.35 -30.34
C PHE A 778 -23.28 -7.56 -29.33
N ALA A 779 -24.28 -8.41 -29.65
CA ALA A 779 -25.44 -8.64 -28.77
C ALA A 779 -25.07 -9.50 -27.54
N ALA A 780 -24.02 -10.33 -27.64
CA ALA A 780 -23.62 -11.25 -26.58
C ALA A 780 -22.11 -11.49 -26.63
N VAL A 781 -21.32 -10.57 -26.07
CA VAL A 781 -19.85 -10.64 -26.07
C VAL A 781 -19.37 -11.24 -24.78
N GLY A 782 -18.93 -12.50 -24.80
CA GLY A 782 -18.34 -13.21 -23.64
C GLY A 782 -16.80 -13.22 -23.64
N ALA A 783 -16.16 -12.91 -24.80
CA ALA A 783 -14.71 -12.76 -24.95
C ALA A 783 -14.41 -11.42 -25.62
N PRO A 784 -14.33 -10.32 -24.84
CA PRO A 784 -14.13 -8.98 -25.38
C PRO A 784 -12.70 -8.70 -25.85
N PHE A 785 -11.76 -9.56 -25.54
CA PHE A 785 -10.39 -9.40 -25.98
C PHE A 785 -9.65 -10.75 -26.06
N ARG A 786 -9.05 -11.01 -27.20
CA ARG A 786 -8.12 -12.10 -27.39
C ARG A 786 -6.93 -11.60 -28.20
N LEU A 787 -5.71 -11.85 -27.74
CA LEU A 787 -4.48 -11.49 -28.43
C LEU A 787 -3.69 -12.75 -28.74
N ALA A 788 -3.61 -13.10 -30.01
CA ALA A 788 -2.83 -14.23 -30.49
C ALA A 788 -1.53 -13.74 -31.15
N ALA A 789 -0.41 -14.39 -30.83
CA ALA A 789 0.89 -14.04 -31.41
C ALA A 789 1.77 -15.28 -31.60
N PRO A 790 2.75 -15.22 -32.52
CA PRO A 790 3.73 -16.29 -32.71
C PRO A 790 4.78 -16.30 -31.58
N ALA A 791 5.55 -17.39 -31.54
CA ALA A 791 6.69 -17.49 -30.63
C ALA A 791 7.65 -16.30 -30.78
N GLY A 792 8.15 -15.81 -29.66
CA GLY A 792 9.09 -14.72 -29.62
C GLY A 792 8.46 -13.33 -29.46
N PHE A 793 7.15 -13.16 -29.59
CA PHE A 793 6.49 -11.91 -29.28
C PHE A 793 6.55 -11.61 -27.78
N ALA A 794 6.69 -10.33 -27.41
CA ALA A 794 6.54 -9.88 -26.04
C ALA A 794 5.96 -8.46 -26.02
N ALA A 795 4.99 -8.25 -25.14
CA ALA A 795 4.32 -6.95 -24.94
C ALA A 795 3.96 -6.74 -23.47
N THR A 796 4.11 -5.51 -23.04
CA THR A 796 3.64 -5.03 -21.73
C THR A 796 2.35 -4.26 -21.94
N ILE A 797 1.22 -4.78 -21.46
CA ILE A 797 -0.12 -4.22 -21.63
C ILE A 797 -0.57 -3.57 -20.33
N ARG A 798 -0.93 -2.29 -20.41
CA ARG A 798 -1.44 -1.52 -19.27
C ARG A 798 -2.97 -1.54 -19.20
N ASN A 799 -3.62 -1.18 -20.32
CA ASN A 799 -5.08 -1.06 -20.37
C ASN A 799 -5.64 -1.71 -21.64
N VAL A 800 -6.81 -2.36 -21.50
CA VAL A 800 -7.67 -2.81 -22.60
C VAL A 800 -9.10 -2.41 -22.26
N ARG A 801 -9.69 -1.54 -23.09
CA ARG A 801 -11.04 -0.99 -22.82
C ARG A 801 -11.75 -0.57 -24.09
N ILE A 802 -13.07 -0.42 -24.00
CA ILE A 802 -13.86 0.27 -25.02
C ILE A 802 -14.14 1.68 -24.52
N ALA A 803 -13.88 2.66 -25.37
CA ALA A 803 -14.17 4.07 -25.12
C ALA A 803 -14.25 4.84 -26.44
N GLN A 804 -14.55 6.14 -26.36
CA GLN A 804 -14.52 7.01 -27.54
C GLN A 804 -13.13 6.99 -28.17
N GLY A 805 -13.08 6.72 -29.44
CA GLY A 805 -11.88 6.72 -30.26
C GLY A 805 -11.69 8.03 -31.05
N GLY A 806 -10.56 8.13 -31.77
CA GLY A 806 -10.33 9.24 -32.69
C GLY A 806 -11.30 9.20 -33.88
N ALA A 807 -11.83 10.32 -34.26
CA ALA A 807 -12.92 10.44 -35.27
C ALA A 807 -12.61 9.89 -36.68
N SER A 808 -11.35 9.47 -36.95
CA SER A 808 -10.91 9.03 -38.28
C SER A 808 -9.90 7.88 -38.30
N THR A 809 -9.83 7.05 -37.24
CA THR A 809 -8.89 5.91 -37.19
C THR A 809 -9.29 4.87 -38.28
N PRO A 810 -8.39 4.53 -39.22
CA PRO A 810 -8.69 3.53 -40.24
C PRO A 810 -8.75 2.12 -39.64
N CYS A 811 -9.52 1.23 -40.25
CA CYS A 811 -9.53 -0.16 -39.87
C CYS A 811 -8.17 -0.81 -40.17
N PRO A 812 -7.59 -1.56 -39.23
CA PRO A 812 -6.48 -2.45 -39.54
C PRO A 812 -6.93 -3.56 -40.52
N PRO A 813 -6.01 -4.33 -41.09
CA PRO A 813 -6.36 -5.50 -41.91
C PRO A 813 -7.25 -6.46 -41.09
N MET A 814 -8.49 -6.64 -41.53
CA MET A 814 -9.42 -7.59 -40.93
C MET A 814 -9.19 -8.99 -41.51
N LEU A 815 -9.12 -10.00 -40.67
CA LEU A 815 -8.96 -11.39 -41.07
C LEU A 815 -10.34 -12.04 -41.30
N PRO A 816 -10.47 -12.95 -42.28
CA PRO A 816 -11.76 -13.62 -42.59
C PRO A 816 -12.22 -14.53 -41.46
#